data_db04fbacc38a2f095170400dfe3aed4a
#
_entry.id   db04fbacc38a2f095170400dfe3aed4a
#
_cell.length_a   1.000
_cell.length_b   1.000
_cell.length_c   1.000
_cell.angle_alpha   90.00
_cell.angle_beta   90.00
_cell.angle_gamma   90.00
#
_symmetry.space_group_name_H-M   'P 1'
#
loop_
_entity.id
_entity.type
_entity.pdbx_description
1 polymer ?
#
loop_
_entity_poly.entity_id
_entity_poly.type
_entity_poly.pdbx_seq_one_letter_code
_entity_poly.pdbx_strand_id
1 'polypeptide(L)'
;MEKKNKLLLIDGSSVAFRAFFALYNQIDRFKNANGLHTNAVYGFNLMLSHLLERIQPTHVLVAFDAGKTTFRTEMYADYKGGRAKTPDEFREQFPFIREQLDHLGIRHYELPQYEADDIIGTLDKIAETSSVPFDVTIVSGDKDLIQLTDDNTVVEISKKGVAEFEEFTPAYLKEKMGLTPEQFIDLKALMGDKSDNIPGVTKIGEKTGIKLLLEYGSLDGIYEHIDEMKASKMKENLINDKEQAYLSKTLATIDTNAPIEIGLDDITYTGPHLENLAKFYEEMGFKQLRQALDFSGEEVAPVALDYTEVEQVASDMLTEDSFFHFEMFGDNYHTEPIIGFAWGTKGQLYASTDTGLLQTPIFKEFLEKTPLKVYDFKRAKVLLSHLNITLQKPVFDSRLAKYLLSTVEDNEISTIASLYSQIALPLDEVVYGKGAKKAIPEKAVLLEHLARKVAVLLDTEEPMTEQLQAHDQLDLLYDMEQPLAAVLAKMEIAGIKVERQTLQDMQVENEAVLERLTQEIYELAGEEFNINSPKQLGVILFEKLELPLEYTKKTKTGYSTAVDVLERLAPIAPIVSKILEYRQIAKIQSTYVIGLQDWILEDGKIHTRYVQDLTQTGRLSSVDPNLQNIPVRLEQGRLIRKAFVPEEENSVLLSSDYSQIELRVLAHISGDEHLIDAFKHGADIHTSTAMRVFNIEKPEDVTPNDRRNAKAVNFGVVYGISDFGLSNNLGISRKEAKAYIETYFERYPGIKDYMERVVREARDKGYVETLFKRRREIPDINSRNFNVRGFAERTAINSPIQGSAADILKIAMIHLDQALERGAYKTKMLLQVHDEIVLQVPSEELAAIKELVKETMESAIELAVPLEADENEGKTWYEAK
;
A
#
# COMPACT_ATOMS: atom_id res chain seq x y z
N MET A 1 24.71 -12.02 38.38
CA MET A 1 23.79 -13.02 37.78
C MET A 1 24.52 -13.63 36.61
N GLU A 2 24.80 -14.91 36.61
CA GLU A 2 25.31 -15.61 35.44
C GLU A 2 24.30 -15.44 34.31
N LYS A 3 24.78 -15.13 33.16
CA LYS A 3 23.93 -14.90 31.97
C LYS A 3 23.38 -16.28 31.54
N LYS A 4 22.12 -16.55 31.76
CA LYS A 4 21.48 -17.76 31.30
C LYS A 4 21.47 -17.82 29.76
N ASN A 5 21.68 -18.99 29.19
CA ASN A 5 21.46 -19.19 27.77
C ASN A 5 19.94 -19.11 27.43
N LYS A 6 19.63 -18.70 26.23
CA LYS A 6 18.24 -18.61 25.75
C LYS A 6 18.04 -19.64 24.65
N LEU A 7 17.12 -20.56 24.85
CA LEU A 7 16.74 -21.59 23.89
C LEU A 7 15.38 -21.27 23.27
N LEU A 8 15.34 -21.18 21.94
CA LEU A 8 14.13 -20.99 21.16
C LEU A 8 13.79 -22.28 20.42
N LEU A 9 12.68 -22.92 20.77
CA LEU A 9 12.14 -24.11 20.15
C LEU A 9 10.88 -23.75 19.36
N ILE A 10 10.83 -24.08 18.08
CA ILE A 10 9.74 -23.71 17.17
C ILE A 10 9.13 -24.96 16.55
N ASP A 11 7.82 -25.11 16.65
CA ASP A 11 7.04 -26.02 15.86
C ASP A 11 6.92 -25.48 14.43
N GLY A 12 7.81 -25.95 13.57
CA GLY A 12 7.94 -25.47 12.20
C GLY A 12 6.71 -25.80 11.34
N SER A 13 6.10 -26.96 11.55
CA SER A 13 4.88 -27.38 10.83
C SER A 13 3.71 -26.43 11.13
N SER A 14 3.48 -26.14 12.39
CA SER A 14 2.40 -25.27 12.84
C SER A 14 2.61 -23.80 12.44
N VAL A 15 3.83 -23.29 12.62
CA VAL A 15 4.19 -21.92 12.26
C VAL A 15 4.13 -21.70 10.74
N ALA A 16 4.62 -22.63 9.94
CA ALA A 16 4.54 -22.57 8.47
C ALA A 16 3.09 -22.61 7.96
N PHE A 17 2.26 -23.48 8.54
CA PHE A 17 0.83 -23.54 8.22
C PHE A 17 0.15 -22.20 8.52
N ARG A 18 0.46 -21.63 9.65
CA ARG A 18 -0.09 -20.33 10.03
C ARG A 18 0.37 -19.20 9.14
N ALA A 19 1.64 -19.16 8.79
CA ALA A 19 2.21 -18.19 7.85
C ALA A 19 1.51 -18.26 6.50
N PHE A 20 1.27 -19.47 5.99
CA PHE A 20 0.54 -19.70 4.74
C PHE A 20 -0.87 -19.09 4.78
N PHE A 21 -1.66 -19.42 5.81
CA PHE A 21 -3.05 -18.94 5.91
C PHE A 21 -3.17 -17.46 6.30
N ALA A 22 -2.18 -16.90 7.00
CA ALA A 22 -2.16 -15.47 7.31
C ALA A 22 -2.11 -14.60 6.04
N LEU A 23 -1.44 -15.08 5.00
CA LEU A 23 -1.26 -14.40 3.72
C LEU A 23 -2.08 -15.03 2.57
N TYR A 24 -2.91 -16.03 2.87
CA TYR A 24 -3.66 -16.79 1.86
C TYR A 24 -4.58 -15.92 0.99
N ASN A 25 -5.20 -14.90 1.57
CA ASN A 25 -6.06 -13.97 0.84
C ASN A 25 -5.31 -13.13 -0.20
N GLN A 26 -3.99 -13.11 -0.14
CA GLN A 26 -3.08 -12.40 -1.04
C GLN A 26 -2.08 -13.34 -1.71
N ILE A 27 -2.36 -14.65 -1.76
CA ILE A 27 -1.43 -15.69 -2.23
C ILE A 27 -0.87 -15.39 -3.63
N ASP A 28 -1.69 -14.82 -4.52
CA ASP A 28 -1.29 -14.48 -5.88
C ASP A 28 -0.25 -13.33 -5.96
N ARG A 29 -0.08 -12.55 -4.88
CA ARG A 29 0.97 -11.51 -4.78
C ARG A 29 2.33 -12.09 -4.39
N PHE A 30 2.34 -13.32 -3.91
CA PHE A 30 3.54 -14.02 -3.46
C PHE A 30 3.89 -15.13 -4.45
N LYS A 31 4.35 -14.73 -5.64
CA LYS A 31 4.87 -15.65 -6.65
C LYS A 31 6.25 -15.20 -7.06
N ASN A 32 7.17 -16.15 -7.16
CA ASN A 32 8.48 -15.89 -7.74
C ASN A 32 8.41 -15.90 -9.29
N ALA A 33 9.52 -15.62 -9.94
CA ALA A 33 9.63 -15.59 -11.40
C ALA A 33 9.22 -16.91 -12.09
N ASN A 34 9.31 -18.04 -11.37
CA ASN A 34 8.95 -19.37 -11.86
C ASN A 34 7.47 -19.72 -11.60
N GLY A 35 6.68 -18.79 -11.05
CA GLY A 35 5.26 -19.00 -10.73
C GLY A 35 4.99 -19.79 -9.44
N LEU A 36 6.02 -20.12 -8.66
CA LEU A 36 5.89 -20.76 -7.36
C LEU A 36 5.28 -19.77 -6.36
N HIS A 37 4.27 -20.20 -5.60
CA HIS A 37 3.77 -19.42 -4.48
C HIS A 37 4.79 -19.39 -3.34
N THR A 38 5.03 -18.22 -2.77
CA THR A 38 6.07 -18.00 -1.76
C THR A 38 5.54 -17.36 -0.46
N ASN A 39 4.21 -17.26 -0.32
CA ASN A 39 3.55 -16.63 0.82
C ASN A 39 3.85 -17.30 2.16
N ALA A 40 3.97 -18.64 2.20
CA ALA A 40 4.34 -19.35 3.42
C ALA A 40 5.79 -19.06 3.82
N VAL A 41 6.72 -19.12 2.84
CA VAL A 41 8.15 -18.81 3.05
C VAL A 41 8.32 -17.38 3.55
N TYR A 42 7.63 -16.42 2.92
CA TYR A 42 7.67 -15.02 3.32
C TYR A 42 7.11 -14.78 4.72
N GLY A 43 5.91 -15.31 4.98
CA GLY A 43 5.26 -15.18 6.28
C GLY A 43 6.03 -15.87 7.40
N PHE A 44 6.63 -17.03 7.12
CA PHE A 44 7.49 -17.75 8.05
C PHE A 44 8.75 -16.94 8.39
N ASN A 45 9.38 -16.32 7.38
CA ASN A 45 10.50 -15.41 7.59
C ASN A 45 10.14 -14.24 8.52
N LEU A 46 8.99 -13.59 8.30
CA LEU A 46 8.56 -12.46 9.13
C LEU A 46 8.34 -12.87 10.59
N MET A 47 7.69 -14.03 10.82
CA MET A 47 7.50 -14.57 12.17
C MET A 47 8.83 -14.88 12.84
N LEU A 48 9.71 -15.55 12.12
CA LEU A 48 11.02 -15.96 12.64
C LEU A 48 11.92 -14.77 12.94
N SER A 49 12.03 -13.79 12.03
CA SER A 49 12.81 -12.57 12.24
C SER A 49 12.32 -11.81 13.47
N HIS A 50 11.01 -11.69 13.67
CA HIS A 50 10.42 -11.04 14.85
C HIS A 50 10.78 -11.79 16.14
N LEU A 51 10.75 -13.13 16.12
CA LEU A 51 11.12 -13.96 17.29
C LEU A 51 12.62 -13.83 17.61
N LEU A 52 13.48 -13.91 16.60
CA LEU A 52 14.94 -13.77 16.77
C LEU A 52 15.32 -12.41 17.32
N GLU A 53 14.74 -11.33 16.79
CA GLU A 53 14.97 -9.95 17.22
C GLU A 53 14.51 -9.73 18.68
N ARG A 54 13.32 -10.22 19.03
CA ARG A 54 12.75 -10.03 20.37
C ARG A 54 13.40 -10.87 21.44
N ILE A 55 13.65 -12.16 21.17
CA ILE A 55 14.17 -13.13 22.15
C ILE A 55 15.69 -13.05 22.22
N GLN A 56 16.38 -12.80 21.09
CA GLN A 56 17.83 -12.86 20.96
C GLN A 56 18.40 -14.18 21.52
N PRO A 57 17.99 -15.33 20.93
CA PRO A 57 18.36 -16.63 21.43
C PRO A 57 19.83 -16.95 21.17
N THR A 58 20.41 -17.76 22.07
CA THR A 58 21.74 -18.36 21.88
C THR A 58 21.68 -19.72 21.19
N HIS A 59 20.51 -20.37 21.25
CA HIS A 59 20.25 -21.68 20.68
C HIS A 59 18.86 -21.68 20.03
N VAL A 60 18.76 -22.25 18.84
CA VAL A 60 17.50 -22.27 18.08
C VAL A 60 17.32 -23.60 17.38
N LEU A 61 16.15 -24.21 17.53
CA LEU A 61 15.71 -25.34 16.72
C LEU A 61 14.32 -25.12 16.16
N VAL A 62 14.14 -25.50 14.90
CA VAL A 62 12.82 -25.66 14.27
C VAL A 62 12.54 -27.14 14.05
N ALA A 63 11.55 -27.68 14.77
CA ALA A 63 11.15 -29.07 14.65
C ALA A 63 10.04 -29.23 13.60
N PHE A 64 10.11 -30.29 12.80
CA PHE A 64 9.09 -30.64 11.80
C PHE A 64 8.55 -32.06 12.04
N ASP A 65 7.33 -32.30 11.63
CA ASP A 65 6.77 -33.65 11.56
C ASP A 65 7.39 -34.42 10.38
N ALA A 66 7.91 -35.61 10.63
CA ALA A 66 8.54 -36.45 9.61
C ALA A 66 7.55 -37.13 8.64
N GLY A 67 6.25 -37.13 8.98
CA GLY A 67 5.22 -37.79 8.16
C GLY A 67 3.88 -37.93 8.87
N LYS A 68 3.02 -38.80 8.34
CA LYS A 68 1.68 -39.07 8.87
C LYS A 68 1.62 -40.21 9.85
N THR A 69 2.61 -41.09 9.83
CA THR A 69 2.63 -42.30 10.66
C THR A 69 3.49 -42.06 11.87
N THR A 70 2.90 -42.05 13.04
CA THR A 70 3.56 -41.88 14.33
C THR A 70 3.19 -43.05 15.26
N PHE A 71 3.90 -43.21 16.36
CA PHE A 71 3.54 -44.21 17.37
C PHE A 71 2.09 -44.01 17.88
N ARG A 72 1.57 -42.76 17.87
CA ARG A 72 0.18 -42.50 18.23
C ARG A 72 -0.81 -43.06 17.21
N THR A 73 -0.48 -43.02 15.91
CA THR A 73 -1.32 -43.63 14.86
C THR A 73 -1.31 -45.16 14.93
N GLU A 74 -0.23 -45.77 15.45
CA GLU A 74 -0.18 -47.22 15.72
C GLU A 74 -1.05 -47.59 16.91
N MET A 75 -1.15 -46.72 17.95
CA MET A 75 -2.01 -46.94 19.13
C MET A 75 -3.47 -46.69 18.84
N TYR A 76 -3.78 -45.69 18.03
CA TYR A 76 -5.14 -45.31 17.66
C TYR A 76 -5.21 -44.90 16.18
N ALA A 77 -5.75 -45.80 15.36
CA ALA A 77 -5.76 -45.66 13.91
C ALA A 77 -6.48 -44.43 13.39
N ASP A 78 -7.44 -43.92 14.12
CA ASP A 78 -8.21 -42.69 13.79
C ASP A 78 -7.54 -41.39 14.25
N TYR A 79 -6.39 -41.45 14.92
CA TYR A 79 -5.65 -40.29 15.37
C TYR A 79 -5.29 -39.39 14.18
N LYS A 80 -5.67 -38.10 14.24
CA LYS A 80 -5.53 -37.09 13.16
C LYS A 80 -6.24 -37.48 11.84
N GLY A 81 -7.11 -38.50 11.83
CA GLY A 81 -7.77 -39.03 10.63
C GLY A 81 -8.76 -38.08 9.95
N GLY A 82 -9.25 -37.06 10.69
CA GLY A 82 -10.19 -36.08 10.16
C GLY A 82 -9.55 -34.80 9.56
N ARG A 83 -8.24 -34.68 9.55
CA ARG A 83 -7.55 -33.49 9.05
C ARG A 83 -7.74 -33.32 7.54
N ALA A 84 -8.09 -32.09 7.10
CA ALA A 84 -8.22 -31.77 5.69
C ALA A 84 -6.88 -31.96 4.95
N LYS A 85 -6.95 -32.26 3.64
CA LYS A 85 -5.75 -32.37 2.80
C LYS A 85 -5.01 -31.03 2.78
N THR A 86 -3.71 -31.06 3.04
CA THR A 86 -2.83 -29.90 2.91
C THR A 86 -2.89 -29.35 1.48
N PRO A 87 -3.13 -28.03 1.27
CA PRO A 87 -3.10 -27.43 -0.06
C PRO A 87 -1.80 -27.74 -0.80
N ASP A 88 -1.89 -28.00 -2.10
CA ASP A 88 -0.71 -28.32 -2.90
C ASP A 88 0.24 -27.10 -2.95
N GLU A 89 -0.31 -25.89 -3.05
CA GLU A 89 0.43 -24.63 -3.02
C GLU A 89 1.24 -24.42 -1.71
N PHE A 90 0.78 -24.95 -0.60
CA PHE A 90 1.53 -24.92 0.66
C PHE A 90 2.62 -26.01 0.68
N ARG A 91 2.28 -27.21 0.24
CA ARG A 91 3.22 -28.36 0.25
C ARG A 91 4.46 -28.07 -0.59
N GLU A 92 4.31 -27.39 -1.73
CA GLU A 92 5.41 -27.02 -2.61
C GLU A 92 6.42 -26.06 -1.96
N GLN A 93 6.02 -25.33 -0.91
CA GLN A 93 6.85 -24.35 -0.22
C GLN A 93 7.70 -24.92 0.93
N PHE A 94 7.41 -26.14 1.40
CA PHE A 94 8.15 -26.75 2.52
C PHE A 94 9.65 -26.91 2.29
N PRO A 95 10.13 -27.36 1.11
CA PRO A 95 11.57 -27.43 0.84
C PRO A 95 12.25 -26.07 1.00
N PHE A 96 11.62 -25.01 0.51
CA PHE A 96 12.16 -23.65 0.57
C PHE A 96 12.15 -23.05 1.99
N ILE A 97 11.21 -23.45 2.85
CA ILE A 97 11.24 -23.09 4.26
C ILE A 97 12.47 -23.71 4.96
N ARG A 98 12.80 -24.95 4.64
CA ARG A 98 14.00 -25.62 5.18
C ARG A 98 15.29 -24.98 4.66
N GLU A 99 15.37 -24.72 3.37
CA GLU A 99 16.48 -24.02 2.73
C GLU A 99 16.68 -22.62 3.34
N GLN A 100 15.59 -21.90 3.61
CA GLN A 100 15.64 -20.61 4.30
C GLN A 100 16.23 -20.71 5.70
N LEU A 101 15.86 -21.75 6.46
CA LEU A 101 16.42 -22.02 7.78
C LEU A 101 17.92 -22.28 7.72
N ASP A 102 18.39 -23.07 6.74
CA ASP A 102 19.82 -23.33 6.52
C ASP A 102 20.58 -22.02 6.25
N HIS A 103 20.02 -21.13 5.42
CA HIS A 103 20.61 -19.83 5.13
C HIS A 103 20.54 -18.84 6.33
N LEU A 104 19.55 -19.00 7.19
CA LEU A 104 19.47 -18.25 8.45
C LEU A 104 20.39 -18.79 9.55
N GLY A 105 21.13 -19.89 9.28
CA GLY A 105 22.00 -20.56 10.25
C GLY A 105 21.21 -21.23 11.37
N ILE A 106 19.98 -21.66 11.11
CA ILE A 106 19.08 -22.26 12.06
C ILE A 106 18.94 -23.75 11.78
N ARG A 107 19.24 -24.57 12.76
CA ARG A 107 19.06 -26.01 12.66
C ARG A 107 17.58 -26.36 12.59
N HIS A 108 17.19 -27.20 11.62
CA HIS A 108 15.89 -27.84 11.59
C HIS A 108 16.05 -29.35 11.79
N TYR A 109 15.00 -30.00 12.36
CA TYR A 109 15.08 -31.43 12.68
C TYR A 109 13.70 -32.10 12.57
N GLU A 110 13.70 -33.33 12.13
CA GLU A 110 12.53 -34.22 12.11
C GLU A 110 12.95 -35.65 12.52
N LEU A 111 12.06 -36.37 13.16
CA LEU A 111 12.33 -37.74 13.64
C LEU A 111 11.21 -38.66 13.18
N PRO A 112 11.51 -39.74 12.40
CA PRO A 112 10.50 -40.73 11.99
C PRO A 112 9.76 -41.29 13.19
N GLN A 113 8.46 -41.50 13.06
CA GLN A 113 7.51 -41.99 14.07
C GLN A 113 7.22 -41.05 15.26
N TYR A 114 7.88 -39.89 15.36
CA TYR A 114 7.65 -38.88 16.37
C TYR A 114 7.11 -37.60 15.74
N GLU A 115 6.42 -36.80 16.53
CA GLU A 115 5.90 -35.50 16.12
C GLU A 115 6.87 -34.38 16.53
N ALA A 116 6.72 -33.20 15.94
CA ALA A 116 7.52 -32.01 16.31
C ALA A 116 7.45 -31.71 17.82
N ASP A 117 6.28 -31.92 18.40
CA ASP A 117 6.04 -31.71 19.84
C ASP A 117 6.91 -32.60 20.72
N ASP A 118 7.12 -33.86 20.32
CA ASP A 118 7.95 -34.83 21.08
C ASP A 118 9.45 -34.43 20.99
N ILE A 119 9.89 -33.93 19.85
CA ILE A 119 11.26 -33.41 19.67
C ILE A 119 11.47 -32.18 20.57
N ILE A 120 10.51 -31.26 20.55
CA ILE A 120 10.52 -30.04 21.36
C ILE A 120 10.51 -30.38 22.85
N GLY A 121 9.61 -31.27 23.28
CA GLY A 121 9.51 -31.68 24.68
C GLY A 121 10.77 -32.42 25.19
N THR A 122 11.43 -33.19 24.32
CA THR A 122 12.69 -33.88 24.65
C THR A 122 13.83 -32.88 24.82
N LEU A 123 13.97 -31.90 23.90
CA LEU A 123 15.01 -30.87 24.01
C LEU A 123 14.78 -29.93 25.19
N ASP A 124 13.55 -29.59 25.47
CA ASP A 124 13.18 -28.83 26.66
C ASP A 124 13.62 -29.57 27.94
N LYS A 125 13.34 -30.86 28.02
CA LYS A 125 13.80 -31.71 29.13
C LYS A 125 15.32 -31.83 29.25
N ILE A 126 16.03 -31.89 28.12
CA ILE A 126 17.48 -31.86 28.09
C ILE A 126 18.01 -30.52 28.61
N ALA A 127 17.37 -29.40 28.25
CA ALA A 127 17.74 -28.06 28.71
C ALA A 127 17.52 -27.89 30.22
N GLU A 128 16.41 -28.42 30.78
CA GLU A 128 16.13 -28.43 32.22
C GLU A 128 17.21 -29.16 33.04
N THR A 129 17.73 -30.26 32.50
CA THR A 129 18.72 -31.10 33.17
C THR A 129 20.17 -30.72 32.85
N SER A 130 20.37 -29.69 32.05
CA SER A 130 21.70 -29.20 31.65
C SER A 130 22.46 -28.57 32.83
N SER A 131 23.76 -28.74 32.83
CA SER A 131 24.66 -28.06 33.80
C SER A 131 24.73 -26.53 33.57
N VAL A 132 24.38 -26.07 32.37
CA VAL A 132 24.24 -24.66 32.01
C VAL A 132 22.76 -24.28 32.03
N PRO A 133 22.35 -23.24 32.77
CA PRO A 133 20.96 -22.87 32.85
C PRO A 133 20.44 -22.25 31.56
N PHE A 134 19.24 -22.67 31.17
CA PHE A 134 18.52 -22.13 29.99
C PHE A 134 17.21 -21.46 30.44
N ASP A 135 16.87 -20.37 29.78
CA ASP A 135 15.50 -19.88 29.66
C ASP A 135 14.95 -20.35 28.32
N VAL A 136 13.90 -21.16 28.34
CA VAL A 136 13.32 -21.80 27.15
C VAL A 136 12.07 -21.07 26.70
N THR A 137 11.98 -20.74 25.40
CA THR A 137 10.78 -20.24 24.76
C THR A 137 10.33 -21.22 23.68
N ILE A 138 9.14 -21.79 23.81
CA ILE A 138 8.52 -22.68 22.84
C ILE A 138 7.47 -21.89 22.06
N VAL A 139 7.51 -21.95 20.73
CA VAL A 139 6.56 -21.23 19.85
C VAL A 139 5.81 -22.22 18.97
N SER A 140 4.50 -22.23 19.08
CA SER A 140 3.61 -23.06 18.26
C SER A 140 2.22 -22.43 18.05
N GLY A 141 1.44 -23.00 17.17
CA GLY A 141 -0.01 -22.77 17.08
C GLY A 141 -0.81 -23.82 17.87
N ASP A 142 -0.16 -24.86 18.34
CA ASP A 142 -0.78 -25.97 19.09
C ASP A 142 -0.74 -25.72 20.60
N LYS A 143 -1.89 -25.81 21.23
CA LYS A 143 -2.02 -25.62 22.68
C LYS A 143 -1.53 -26.81 23.50
N ASP A 144 -1.30 -27.96 22.87
CA ASP A 144 -0.87 -29.14 23.59
C ASP A 144 0.51 -28.94 24.22
N LEU A 145 1.36 -28.11 23.59
CA LEU A 145 2.65 -27.72 24.15
C LEU A 145 2.57 -26.92 25.46
N ILE A 146 1.41 -26.38 25.83
CA ILE A 146 1.22 -25.69 27.14
C ILE A 146 1.57 -26.63 28.33
N GLN A 147 1.44 -27.94 28.16
CA GLN A 147 1.82 -28.94 29.18
C GLN A 147 3.32 -28.91 29.55
N LEU A 148 4.19 -28.28 28.70
CA LEU A 148 5.61 -28.16 28.93
C LEU A 148 6.00 -26.90 29.74
N THR A 149 5.05 -26.04 30.09
CA THR A 149 5.38 -24.82 30.85
C THR A 149 5.83 -25.12 32.28
N ASP A 150 6.96 -24.51 32.66
CA ASP A 150 7.48 -24.54 34.02
C ASP A 150 8.11 -23.19 34.42
N ASP A 151 8.97 -23.17 35.47
CA ASP A 151 9.62 -21.95 35.97
C ASP A 151 10.69 -21.38 34.97
N ASN A 152 11.19 -22.18 34.04
CA ASN A 152 12.21 -21.82 33.05
C ASN A 152 11.68 -21.87 31.60
N THR A 153 10.53 -22.49 31.38
CA THR A 153 9.94 -22.72 30.07
C THR A 153 8.62 -21.97 29.88
N VAL A 154 8.59 -21.12 28.87
CA VAL A 154 7.41 -20.35 28.47
C VAL A 154 6.94 -20.84 27.09
N VAL A 155 5.62 -21.04 26.95
CA VAL A 155 5.01 -21.43 25.68
C VAL A 155 4.22 -20.27 25.10
N GLU A 156 4.58 -19.88 23.89
CA GLU A 156 3.91 -18.83 23.13
C GLU A 156 3.03 -19.42 22.04
N ILE A 157 1.74 -19.23 22.17
CA ILE A 157 0.74 -19.68 21.21
C ILE A 157 0.40 -18.56 20.25
N SER A 158 0.63 -18.78 18.95
CA SER A 158 0.34 -17.80 17.91
C SER A 158 -1.16 -17.51 17.81
N LYS A 159 -1.58 -16.23 17.82
CA LYS A 159 -2.99 -15.77 17.75
C LYS A 159 -3.39 -15.39 16.31
N LYS A 160 -3.41 -14.12 15.98
CA LYS A 160 -3.83 -13.58 14.69
C LYS A 160 -2.66 -12.95 13.97
N GLY A 161 -2.52 -13.23 12.67
CA GLY A 161 -1.42 -12.68 11.86
C GLY A 161 -0.08 -13.37 12.16
N VAL A 162 1.01 -12.66 11.86
CA VAL A 162 2.39 -13.18 11.95
C VAL A 162 3.16 -12.69 13.20
N ALA A 163 2.58 -11.82 14.03
CA ALA A 163 3.31 -11.15 15.13
C ALA A 163 2.59 -11.16 16.49
N GLU A 164 1.38 -11.75 16.61
CA GLU A 164 0.64 -11.79 17.88
C GLU A 164 0.76 -13.17 18.52
N PHE A 165 1.33 -13.23 19.72
CA PHE A 165 1.48 -14.45 20.53
C PHE A 165 0.77 -14.27 21.87
N GLU A 166 0.30 -15.39 22.43
CA GLU A 166 -0.19 -15.48 23.79
C GLU A 166 0.78 -16.31 24.61
N GLU A 167 1.38 -15.68 25.59
CA GLU A 167 2.37 -16.28 26.47
C GLU A 167 1.69 -17.10 27.57
N PHE A 168 2.08 -18.36 27.71
CA PHE A 168 1.64 -19.26 28.75
C PHE A 168 2.81 -19.58 29.68
N THR A 169 2.61 -19.27 30.95
CA THR A 169 3.43 -19.68 32.09
C THR A 169 2.54 -20.47 33.03
N PRO A 170 3.08 -21.25 33.99
CA PRO A 170 2.25 -21.92 35.02
C PRO A 170 1.34 -20.95 35.76
N ALA A 171 1.83 -19.74 36.06
CA ALA A 171 1.06 -18.70 36.73
C ALA A 171 -0.13 -18.21 35.88
N TYR A 172 0.12 -17.94 34.59
CA TYR A 172 -0.93 -17.50 33.66
C TYR A 172 -1.96 -18.61 33.38
N LEU A 173 -1.52 -19.87 33.27
CA LEU A 173 -2.41 -21.02 33.13
C LEU A 173 -3.32 -21.16 34.32
N LYS A 174 -2.78 -21.00 35.55
CA LYS A 174 -3.52 -21.03 36.79
C LYS A 174 -4.49 -19.87 36.92
N GLU A 175 -4.11 -18.68 36.54
CA GLU A 175 -5.00 -17.50 36.53
C GLU A 175 -6.17 -17.69 35.53
N LYS A 176 -5.85 -18.16 34.33
CA LYS A 176 -6.82 -18.26 33.25
C LYS A 176 -7.78 -19.42 33.34
N MET A 177 -7.30 -20.57 33.79
CA MET A 177 -8.05 -21.83 33.78
C MET A 177 -8.15 -22.50 35.18
N GLY A 178 -7.38 -22.06 36.14
CA GLY A 178 -7.28 -22.66 37.47
C GLY A 178 -6.46 -23.95 37.54
N LEU A 179 -5.80 -24.34 36.46
CA LEU A 179 -5.12 -25.61 36.28
C LEU A 179 -3.59 -25.47 36.33
N THR A 180 -2.92 -26.59 36.69
CA THR A 180 -1.48 -26.74 36.49
C THR A 180 -1.18 -27.34 35.11
N PRO A 181 0.08 -27.29 34.61
CA PRO A 181 0.45 -27.92 33.36
C PRO A 181 0.09 -29.40 33.27
N GLU A 182 0.29 -30.17 34.35
CA GLU A 182 -0.08 -31.60 34.42
C GLU A 182 -1.61 -31.78 34.34
N GLN A 183 -2.36 -30.93 35.01
CA GLN A 183 -3.85 -30.94 34.93
C GLN A 183 -4.36 -30.58 33.56
N PHE A 184 -3.56 -29.85 32.75
CA PHE A 184 -3.92 -29.54 31.37
C PHE A 184 -3.95 -30.79 30.49
N ILE A 185 -3.03 -31.75 30.70
CA ILE A 185 -3.06 -33.06 30.05
C ILE A 185 -4.35 -33.84 30.47
N ASP A 186 -4.66 -33.84 31.74
CA ASP A 186 -5.87 -34.50 32.26
C ASP A 186 -7.15 -33.87 31.71
N LEU A 187 -7.13 -32.53 31.48
CA LEU A 187 -8.26 -31.86 30.83
C LEU A 187 -8.45 -32.37 29.40
N LYS A 188 -7.36 -32.52 28.65
CA LYS A 188 -7.41 -33.09 27.30
C LYS A 188 -7.87 -34.54 27.28
N ALA A 189 -7.47 -35.35 28.29
CA ALA A 189 -7.95 -36.70 28.49
C ALA A 189 -9.47 -36.79 28.69
N LEU A 190 -10.05 -35.83 29.44
CA LEU A 190 -11.49 -35.77 29.72
C LEU A 190 -12.29 -35.22 28.53
N MET A 191 -11.87 -34.08 27.93
CA MET A 191 -12.67 -33.42 26.91
C MET A 191 -12.43 -33.94 25.51
N GLY A 192 -11.31 -34.65 25.29
CA GLY A 192 -10.82 -35.02 23.99
C GLY A 192 -10.32 -33.83 23.21
N ASP A 193 -9.88 -34.09 21.97
CA ASP A 193 -9.52 -33.04 20.98
C ASP A 193 -10.09 -33.39 19.61
N LYS A 194 -10.94 -32.50 19.08
CA LYS A 194 -11.57 -32.70 17.77
C LYS A 194 -10.58 -32.50 16.61
N SER A 195 -9.55 -31.68 16.80
CA SER A 195 -8.55 -31.39 15.75
C SER A 195 -7.67 -32.62 15.51
N ASP A 196 -7.36 -33.34 16.56
CA ASP A 196 -6.52 -34.54 16.53
C ASP A 196 -7.31 -35.85 16.65
N ASN A 197 -8.62 -35.72 16.65
CA ASN A 197 -9.54 -36.82 16.77
C ASN A 197 -9.32 -37.69 18.05
N ILE A 198 -8.92 -37.03 19.14
CA ILE A 198 -8.78 -37.65 20.45
C ILE A 198 -10.18 -37.74 21.07
N PRO A 199 -10.66 -38.96 21.46
CA PRO A 199 -12.07 -39.16 21.74
C PRO A 199 -12.57 -38.50 23.04
N GLY A 200 -11.74 -38.47 24.09
CA GLY A 200 -12.17 -38.00 25.42
C GLY A 200 -13.31 -38.81 26.05
N VAL A 201 -13.97 -38.22 27.03
CA VAL A 201 -15.15 -38.80 27.72
C VAL A 201 -16.42 -38.18 27.09
N THR A 202 -17.39 -39.03 26.79
CA THR A 202 -18.66 -38.64 26.15
C THR A 202 -19.36 -37.54 26.93
N LYS A 203 -19.64 -36.40 26.23
CA LYS A 203 -20.32 -35.19 26.77
C LYS A 203 -19.60 -34.46 27.91
N ILE A 204 -18.31 -34.68 28.09
CA ILE A 204 -17.47 -33.86 28.94
C ILE A 204 -16.76 -32.84 28.04
N GLY A 205 -17.00 -31.56 28.23
CA GLY A 205 -16.31 -30.47 27.59
C GLY A 205 -15.43 -29.69 28.57
N GLU A 206 -14.72 -28.69 28.08
CA GLU A 206 -13.73 -27.89 28.81
C GLU A 206 -14.23 -27.45 30.20
N LYS A 207 -15.39 -26.80 30.27
CA LYS A 207 -15.94 -26.30 31.56
C LYS A 207 -16.20 -27.41 32.59
N THR A 208 -16.67 -28.55 32.12
CA THR A 208 -16.97 -29.70 33.01
C THR A 208 -15.67 -30.39 33.41
N GLY A 209 -14.73 -30.54 32.47
CA GLY A 209 -13.41 -31.11 32.77
C GLY A 209 -12.64 -30.26 33.79
N ILE A 210 -12.57 -28.92 33.59
CA ILE A 210 -11.96 -28.02 34.57
C ILE A 210 -12.58 -28.16 35.96
N LYS A 211 -13.91 -28.19 36.04
CA LYS A 211 -14.58 -28.34 37.32
C LYS A 211 -14.22 -29.65 38.03
N LEU A 212 -14.15 -30.74 37.28
CA LEU A 212 -13.78 -32.06 37.85
C LEU A 212 -12.32 -32.05 38.31
N LEU A 213 -11.41 -31.47 37.58
CA LEU A 213 -10.00 -31.39 37.96
C LEU A 213 -9.75 -30.49 39.17
N LEU A 214 -10.49 -29.38 39.28
CA LEU A 214 -10.44 -28.54 40.48
C LEU A 214 -11.00 -29.21 41.71
N GLU A 215 -11.97 -30.14 41.58
CA GLU A 215 -12.61 -30.86 42.68
C GLU A 215 -11.79 -32.10 43.09
N TYR A 216 -11.24 -32.86 42.13
CA TYR A 216 -10.62 -34.16 42.39
C TYR A 216 -9.09 -34.17 42.08
N GLY A 217 -8.52 -33.07 41.65
CA GLY A 217 -7.07 -32.84 41.47
C GLY A 217 -6.48 -33.43 40.21
N SER A 218 -6.85 -34.63 39.78
CA SER A 218 -6.32 -35.31 38.60
C SER A 218 -7.32 -36.27 37.97
N LEU A 219 -7.01 -36.82 36.81
CA LEU A 219 -7.79 -37.89 36.18
C LEU A 219 -7.87 -39.11 37.07
N ASP A 220 -6.76 -39.51 37.69
CA ASP A 220 -6.71 -40.59 38.65
C ASP A 220 -7.59 -40.30 39.89
N GLY A 221 -7.48 -39.10 40.46
CA GLY A 221 -8.32 -38.65 41.56
C GLY A 221 -9.84 -38.67 41.24
N ILE A 222 -10.23 -38.35 40.02
CA ILE A 222 -11.62 -38.47 39.56
C ILE A 222 -12.08 -39.93 39.63
N TYR A 223 -11.27 -40.88 39.16
CA TYR A 223 -11.65 -42.31 39.19
C TYR A 223 -11.52 -42.96 40.55
N GLU A 224 -10.63 -42.49 41.41
CA GLU A 224 -10.55 -42.94 42.81
C GLU A 224 -11.81 -42.57 43.62
N HIS A 225 -12.39 -41.38 43.33
CA HIS A 225 -13.59 -40.89 43.99
C HIS A 225 -14.88 -41.11 43.18
N ILE A 226 -14.85 -41.88 42.11
CA ILE A 226 -15.97 -42.05 41.20
C ILE A 226 -17.23 -42.57 41.90
N ASP A 227 -17.05 -43.46 42.89
CA ASP A 227 -18.17 -44.04 43.63
C ASP A 227 -18.85 -43.03 44.55
N GLU A 228 -18.16 -42.02 45.03
CA GLU A 228 -18.66 -40.95 45.90
C GLU A 228 -19.48 -39.89 45.11
N MET A 229 -19.34 -39.85 43.80
CA MET A 229 -20.09 -38.93 42.98
C MET A 229 -21.59 -39.27 42.97
N LYS A 230 -22.43 -38.22 42.96
CA LYS A 230 -23.89 -38.37 42.82
C LYS A 230 -24.23 -39.08 41.51
N ALA A 231 -25.22 -39.94 41.56
CA ALA A 231 -25.76 -40.60 40.38
C ALA A 231 -26.20 -39.58 39.33
N SER A 232 -25.56 -39.62 38.13
CA SER A 232 -25.80 -38.70 37.06
C SER A 232 -25.32 -39.31 35.73
N LYS A 233 -25.80 -38.80 34.62
CA LYS A 233 -25.33 -39.20 33.27
C LYS A 233 -23.84 -38.94 33.09
N MET A 234 -23.30 -37.92 33.73
CA MET A 234 -21.86 -37.61 33.72
C MET A 234 -21.04 -38.73 34.39
N LYS A 235 -21.46 -39.18 35.61
CA LYS A 235 -20.82 -40.28 36.30
C LYS A 235 -20.87 -41.56 35.47
N GLU A 236 -22.02 -41.85 34.88
CA GLU A 236 -22.18 -43.00 33.99
C GLU A 236 -21.23 -42.96 32.78
N ASN A 237 -21.11 -41.79 32.12
CA ASN A 237 -20.18 -41.62 31.02
C ASN A 237 -18.71 -41.78 31.47
N LEU A 238 -18.32 -41.20 32.60
CA LEU A 238 -16.98 -41.38 33.16
C LEU A 238 -16.66 -42.87 33.40
N ILE A 239 -17.59 -43.64 33.95
CA ILE A 239 -17.41 -45.09 34.19
C ILE A 239 -17.29 -45.85 32.87
N ASN A 240 -18.19 -45.57 31.94
CA ASN A 240 -18.23 -46.30 30.64
C ASN A 240 -17.02 -46.00 29.76
N ASP A 241 -16.54 -44.75 29.77
CA ASP A 241 -15.47 -44.28 28.88
C ASP A 241 -14.11 -44.27 29.61
N LYS A 242 -13.94 -44.94 30.74
CA LYS A 242 -12.70 -44.95 31.53
C LYS A 242 -11.46 -45.27 30.71
N GLU A 243 -11.49 -46.40 29.99
CA GLU A 243 -10.37 -46.83 29.13
C GLU A 243 -10.08 -45.81 28.06
N GLN A 244 -11.11 -45.20 27.48
CA GLN A 244 -11.01 -44.16 26.46
C GLN A 244 -10.40 -42.89 27.03
N ALA A 245 -10.69 -42.52 28.28
CA ALA A 245 -10.07 -41.35 28.93
C ALA A 245 -8.54 -41.54 29.10
N TYR A 246 -8.11 -42.75 29.51
CA TYR A 246 -6.69 -43.05 29.66
C TYR A 246 -5.96 -43.17 28.31
N LEU A 247 -6.61 -43.72 27.28
CA LEU A 247 -6.11 -43.69 25.93
C LEU A 247 -5.92 -42.23 25.45
N SER A 248 -6.93 -41.39 25.72
CA SER A 248 -6.88 -39.96 25.37
C SER A 248 -5.77 -39.24 26.13
N LYS A 249 -5.52 -39.56 27.39
CA LYS A 249 -4.37 -39.06 28.16
C LYS A 249 -3.06 -39.44 27.49
N THR A 250 -2.89 -40.70 27.12
CA THR A 250 -1.67 -41.17 26.44
C THR A 250 -1.43 -40.48 25.09
N LEU A 251 -2.49 -40.28 24.29
CA LEU A 251 -2.42 -39.63 22.99
C LEU A 251 -2.09 -38.13 23.12
N ALA A 252 -2.60 -37.46 24.15
CA ALA A 252 -2.38 -36.04 24.40
C ALA A 252 -1.03 -35.75 25.11
N THR A 253 -0.39 -36.74 25.71
CA THR A 253 0.89 -36.57 26.42
C THR A 253 2.04 -36.49 25.42
N ILE A 254 2.85 -35.44 25.55
CA ILE A 254 4.09 -35.26 24.77
C ILE A 254 5.17 -36.20 25.32
N ASP A 255 5.84 -36.95 24.46
CA ASP A 255 6.98 -37.78 24.86
C ASP A 255 8.25 -36.94 24.98
N THR A 256 8.72 -36.77 26.20
CA THR A 256 9.94 -35.99 26.51
C THR A 256 11.23 -36.84 26.50
N ASN A 257 11.17 -38.08 25.99
CA ASN A 257 12.28 -39.00 25.91
C ASN A 257 12.43 -39.61 24.50
N ALA A 258 12.01 -38.88 23.47
CA ALA A 258 12.17 -39.33 22.09
C ALA A 258 13.66 -39.56 21.78
N PRO A 259 14.00 -40.57 20.96
CA PRO A 259 15.39 -40.93 20.66
C PRO A 259 16.03 -39.97 19.63
N ILE A 260 16.10 -38.68 19.98
CA ILE A 260 16.74 -37.67 19.15
C ILE A 260 18.26 -37.86 19.14
N GLU A 261 18.87 -37.58 17.98
CA GLU A 261 20.31 -37.67 17.76
C GLU A 261 21.03 -36.32 17.85
N ILE A 262 20.32 -35.27 18.26
CA ILE A 262 20.84 -33.90 18.41
C ILE A 262 20.81 -33.46 19.87
N GLY A 263 21.81 -32.68 20.26
CA GLY A 263 21.93 -32.07 21.57
C GLY A 263 21.90 -30.53 21.50
N LEU A 264 22.03 -29.89 22.67
CA LEU A 264 22.04 -28.42 22.76
C LEU A 264 23.21 -27.77 22.00
N ASP A 265 24.37 -28.43 21.95
CA ASP A 265 25.55 -27.90 21.24
C ASP A 265 25.32 -27.86 19.70
N ASP A 266 24.49 -28.77 19.16
CA ASP A 266 24.19 -28.86 17.74
C ASP A 266 23.24 -27.77 17.23
N ILE A 267 22.63 -27.02 18.13
CA ILE A 267 21.61 -26.00 17.84
C ILE A 267 22.04 -24.60 18.29
N THR A 268 23.34 -24.42 18.52
CA THR A 268 23.89 -23.07 18.80
C THR A 268 23.66 -22.15 17.62
N TYR A 269 23.07 -20.97 17.87
CA TYR A 269 22.75 -20.00 16.83
C TYR A 269 23.90 -19.03 16.62
N THR A 270 24.45 -19.00 15.42
CA THR A 270 25.59 -18.16 15.03
C THR A 270 25.23 -17.00 14.11
N GLY A 271 23.95 -16.90 13.73
CA GLY A 271 23.48 -15.88 12.80
C GLY A 271 23.37 -16.35 11.34
N PRO A 272 22.80 -15.51 10.46
CA PRO A 272 22.52 -15.85 9.08
C PRO A 272 23.78 -15.88 8.19
N HIS A 273 23.76 -16.71 7.15
CA HIS A 273 24.71 -16.71 6.04
C HIS A 273 24.24 -15.68 4.99
N LEU A 274 24.62 -14.43 5.16
CA LEU A 274 24.02 -13.28 4.44
C LEU A 274 24.07 -13.38 2.92
N GLU A 275 25.18 -13.84 2.32
CA GLU A 275 25.30 -13.99 0.86
C GLU A 275 24.32 -15.02 0.31
N ASN A 276 24.21 -16.17 0.98
CA ASN A 276 23.30 -17.23 0.56
C ASN A 276 21.84 -16.82 0.76
N LEU A 277 21.57 -16.15 1.88
CA LEU A 277 20.24 -15.61 2.19
C LEU A 277 19.80 -14.53 1.18
N ALA A 278 20.72 -13.67 0.74
CA ALA A 278 20.44 -12.67 -0.27
C ALA A 278 20.07 -13.29 -1.63
N LYS A 279 20.80 -14.33 -2.06
CA LYS A 279 20.49 -15.09 -3.29
C LYS A 279 19.15 -15.80 -3.18
N PHE A 280 18.90 -16.44 -2.05
CA PHE A 280 17.62 -17.08 -1.77
C PHE A 280 16.44 -16.09 -1.82
N TYR A 281 16.58 -14.91 -1.20
CA TYR A 281 15.52 -13.88 -1.26
C TYR A 281 15.29 -13.37 -2.68
N GLU A 282 16.33 -13.28 -3.50
CA GLU A 282 16.22 -12.94 -4.91
C GLU A 282 15.43 -13.99 -5.68
N GLU A 283 15.77 -15.28 -5.52
CA GLU A 283 15.08 -16.40 -6.15
C GLU A 283 13.61 -16.52 -5.72
N MET A 284 13.31 -16.17 -4.46
CA MET A 284 11.95 -16.17 -3.93
C MET A 284 11.16 -14.91 -4.29
N GLY A 285 11.78 -13.87 -4.86
CA GLY A 285 11.15 -12.59 -5.17
C GLY A 285 10.95 -11.68 -3.95
N PHE A 286 11.73 -11.87 -2.87
CA PHE A 286 11.61 -11.13 -1.62
C PHE A 286 12.48 -9.86 -1.61
N LYS A 287 12.21 -8.93 -2.50
CA LYS A 287 13.01 -7.71 -2.68
C LYS A 287 13.20 -6.91 -1.37
N GLN A 288 12.13 -6.71 -0.59
CA GLN A 288 12.21 -5.96 0.67
C GLN A 288 13.06 -6.68 1.73
N LEU A 289 12.96 -8.00 1.84
CA LEU A 289 13.78 -8.78 2.77
C LEU A 289 15.25 -8.76 2.35
N ARG A 290 15.55 -8.85 1.05
CA ARG A 290 16.91 -8.73 0.54
C ARG A 290 17.51 -7.36 0.83
N GLN A 291 16.76 -6.29 0.64
CA GLN A 291 17.19 -4.91 0.95
C GLN A 291 17.38 -4.66 2.44
N ALA A 292 16.68 -5.42 3.29
CA ALA A 292 16.80 -5.30 4.75
C ALA A 292 17.97 -6.07 5.35
N LEU A 293 18.70 -6.88 4.56
CA LEU A 293 19.89 -7.58 5.03
C LEU A 293 21.00 -6.59 5.36
N ASP A 294 21.48 -6.66 6.59
CA ASP A 294 22.57 -5.82 7.07
C ASP A 294 23.93 -6.52 6.84
N PHE A 295 24.63 -6.14 5.81
CA PHE A 295 25.97 -6.62 5.49
C PHE A 295 27.10 -5.89 6.26
N SER A 296 26.77 -5.05 7.24
CA SER A 296 27.75 -4.25 7.99
C SER A 296 28.76 -5.07 8.80
N GLY A 297 28.60 -6.39 8.89
CA GLY A 297 29.55 -7.32 9.53
C GLY A 297 30.60 -7.96 8.61
N GLU A 298 30.40 -7.93 7.30
CA GLU A 298 31.38 -8.33 6.30
C GLU A 298 31.58 -7.15 5.35
N GLU A 299 32.63 -6.38 5.55
CA GLU A 299 33.13 -5.42 4.57
C GLU A 299 33.59 -6.19 3.29
N VAL A 300 32.65 -6.53 2.42
CA VAL A 300 32.98 -6.45 1.00
C VAL A 300 32.99 -4.96 0.68
N ALA A 301 34.14 -4.33 0.85
CA ALA A 301 34.31 -2.95 0.41
C ALA A 301 33.84 -2.89 -1.03
N PRO A 302 32.82 -2.08 -1.37
CA PRO A 302 32.39 -1.96 -2.75
C PRO A 302 33.64 -1.61 -3.57
N VAL A 303 33.83 -2.27 -4.70
CA VAL A 303 34.99 -1.98 -5.59
C VAL A 303 35.10 -0.47 -5.69
N ALA A 304 36.25 0.07 -5.33
CA ALA A 304 36.48 1.52 -5.31
C ALA A 304 36.13 2.09 -6.69
N LEU A 305 35.19 3.04 -6.68
CA LEU A 305 34.79 3.73 -7.91
C LEU A 305 35.86 4.82 -8.19
N ASP A 306 36.38 4.85 -9.41
CA ASP A 306 37.29 5.91 -9.81
C ASP A 306 36.48 7.16 -10.19
N TYR A 307 36.64 8.24 -9.46
CA TYR A 307 36.01 9.53 -9.71
C TYR A 307 36.98 10.67 -9.33
N THR A 308 36.74 11.83 -9.89
CA THR A 308 37.53 13.04 -9.62
C THR A 308 36.70 14.02 -8.80
N GLU A 309 37.19 14.38 -7.63
CA GLU A 309 36.64 15.53 -6.88
C GLU A 309 37.04 16.81 -7.63
N VAL A 310 36.05 17.67 -7.93
CA VAL A 310 36.28 18.87 -8.75
C VAL A 310 36.19 20.12 -7.89
N GLU A 311 37.27 20.90 -7.89
CA GLU A 311 37.34 22.25 -7.26
C GLU A 311 37.34 23.37 -8.33
N GLN A 312 37.64 23.04 -9.59
CA GLN A 312 37.61 23.96 -10.72
C GLN A 312 37.15 23.22 -11.97
N VAL A 313 36.19 23.77 -12.68
CA VAL A 313 35.64 23.16 -13.88
C VAL A 313 36.39 23.57 -15.12
N ALA A 314 36.84 22.58 -15.91
CA ALA A 314 37.39 22.76 -17.22
C ALA A 314 36.39 22.33 -18.32
N SER A 315 36.55 22.89 -19.52
CA SER A 315 35.59 22.63 -20.61
C SER A 315 35.55 21.18 -21.09
N ASP A 316 36.63 20.45 -20.96
CA ASP A 316 36.73 19.01 -21.30
C ASP A 316 36.05 18.08 -20.29
N MET A 317 35.66 18.60 -19.13
CA MET A 317 34.86 17.88 -18.12
C MET A 317 33.36 17.92 -18.45
N LEU A 318 32.91 18.75 -19.39
CA LEU A 318 31.51 19.00 -19.73
C LEU A 318 31.23 18.49 -21.13
N THR A 319 30.49 17.39 -21.25
CA THR A 319 30.14 16.79 -22.55
C THR A 319 28.65 16.53 -22.64
N GLU A 320 28.09 16.56 -23.85
CA GLU A 320 26.66 16.32 -24.11
C GLU A 320 26.22 14.92 -23.74
N ASP A 321 27.14 13.96 -23.69
CA ASP A 321 26.87 12.57 -23.30
C ASP A 321 26.86 12.33 -21.78
N SER A 322 27.21 13.36 -20.99
CA SER A 322 27.26 13.24 -19.54
C SER A 322 25.87 13.10 -18.93
N PHE A 323 25.75 12.19 -17.94
CA PHE A 323 24.67 12.21 -16.97
C PHE A 323 24.98 13.20 -15.86
N PHE A 324 23.93 13.87 -15.37
CA PHE A 324 24.00 14.81 -14.25
C PHE A 324 23.06 14.38 -13.12
N HIS A 325 23.55 14.44 -11.90
CA HIS A 325 22.74 14.24 -10.69
C HIS A 325 22.98 15.37 -9.70
N PHE A 326 21.91 16.01 -9.26
CA PHE A 326 21.90 17.08 -8.26
C PHE A 326 21.22 16.57 -7.02
N GLU A 327 21.94 16.53 -5.89
CA GLU A 327 21.47 15.97 -4.63
C GLU A 327 20.96 17.05 -3.69
N MET A 328 19.89 16.72 -2.99
CA MET A 328 19.34 17.51 -1.88
C MET A 328 19.10 16.62 -0.67
N PHE A 329 19.04 17.18 0.51
CA PHE A 329 18.92 16.38 1.75
C PHE A 329 17.49 16.18 2.22
N GLY A 330 16.62 17.17 2.04
CA GLY A 330 15.19 17.11 2.36
C GLY A 330 14.34 16.56 1.21
N ASP A 331 13.02 16.67 1.35
CA ASP A 331 12.08 16.11 0.38
C ASP A 331 11.46 17.17 -0.56
N ASN A 332 11.49 18.46 -0.18
CA ASN A 332 10.88 19.54 -0.97
C ASN A 332 11.93 20.42 -1.64
N TYR A 333 12.15 20.24 -2.93
CA TYR A 333 13.12 20.98 -3.72
C TYR A 333 12.79 22.48 -3.91
N HIS A 334 11.63 22.97 -3.47
CA HIS A 334 11.36 24.41 -3.43
C HIS A 334 12.02 25.11 -2.24
N THR A 335 12.33 24.38 -1.20
CA THR A 335 12.89 24.92 0.05
C THR A 335 14.27 24.38 0.39
N GLU A 336 14.66 23.24 -0.19
CA GLU A 336 15.91 22.57 0.10
C GLU A 336 17.02 23.00 -0.86
N PRO A 337 18.26 23.22 -0.37
CA PRO A 337 19.39 23.51 -1.24
C PRO A 337 20.01 22.25 -1.84
N ILE A 338 20.76 22.41 -2.92
CA ILE A 338 21.67 21.37 -3.43
C ILE A 338 22.83 21.19 -2.41
N ILE A 339 23.06 19.96 -1.96
CA ILE A 339 24.14 19.59 -1.04
C ILE A 339 25.38 19.04 -1.75
N GLY A 340 25.26 18.67 -3.00
CA GLY A 340 26.32 18.15 -3.85
C GLY A 340 25.78 17.73 -5.19
N PHE A 341 26.63 17.48 -6.12
CA PHE A 341 26.28 17.05 -7.47
C PHE A 341 27.42 16.24 -8.08
N ALA A 342 27.05 15.38 -9.03
CA ALA A 342 28.00 14.59 -9.80
C ALA A 342 27.57 14.55 -11.26
N TRP A 343 28.54 14.35 -12.15
CA TRP A 343 28.33 14.20 -13.58
C TRP A 343 29.44 13.39 -14.24
N GLY A 344 29.23 12.96 -15.45
CA GLY A 344 30.26 12.30 -16.23
C GLY A 344 29.73 11.33 -17.27
N THR A 345 30.67 10.61 -17.86
CA THR A 345 30.47 9.59 -18.89
C THR A 345 31.03 8.24 -18.42
N LYS A 346 30.77 7.16 -19.16
CA LYS A 346 31.36 5.84 -18.84
C LYS A 346 32.89 5.94 -18.78
N GLY A 347 33.47 5.69 -17.60
CA GLY A 347 34.92 5.73 -17.35
C GLY A 347 35.49 7.08 -16.90
N GLN A 348 34.68 8.14 -16.82
CA GLN A 348 35.12 9.45 -16.36
C GLN A 348 34.04 10.15 -15.54
N LEU A 349 34.15 10.08 -14.21
CA LEU A 349 33.15 10.61 -13.28
C LEU A 349 33.73 11.78 -12.48
N TYR A 350 32.89 12.75 -12.22
CA TYR A 350 33.19 13.97 -11.48
C TYR A 350 32.17 14.18 -10.40
N ALA A 351 32.61 14.69 -9.24
CA ALA A 351 31.71 15.05 -8.15
C ALA A 351 32.19 16.28 -7.39
N SER A 352 31.27 17.08 -6.86
CA SER A 352 31.60 18.22 -6.01
C SER A 352 30.49 18.52 -5.01
N THR A 353 30.88 19.06 -3.85
CA THR A 353 29.97 19.66 -2.87
C THR A 353 29.99 21.19 -2.94
N ASP A 354 30.84 21.77 -3.77
CA ASP A 354 30.91 23.22 -3.99
C ASP A 354 29.88 23.64 -5.05
N THR A 355 28.70 24.03 -4.61
CA THR A 355 27.63 24.52 -5.49
C THR A 355 27.96 25.82 -6.21
N GLY A 356 28.97 26.57 -5.75
CA GLY A 356 29.47 27.75 -6.45
C GLY A 356 30.04 27.45 -7.84
N LEU A 357 30.51 26.22 -8.07
CA LEU A 357 30.98 25.79 -9.39
C LEU A 357 29.85 25.82 -10.44
N LEU A 358 28.60 25.56 -10.07
CA LEU A 358 27.44 25.60 -10.97
C LEU A 358 27.18 27.01 -11.52
N GLN A 359 27.62 28.06 -10.79
CA GLN A 359 27.47 29.46 -11.17
C GLN A 359 28.66 30.00 -11.96
N THR A 360 29.74 29.21 -12.12
CA THR A 360 30.87 29.60 -12.97
C THR A 360 30.37 29.77 -14.41
N PRO A 361 30.87 30.76 -15.18
CA PRO A 361 30.38 31.05 -16.54
C PRO A 361 30.38 29.83 -17.44
N ILE A 362 31.42 28.99 -17.35
CA ILE A 362 31.58 27.82 -18.21
C ILE A 362 30.52 26.74 -17.87
N PHE A 363 30.26 26.47 -16.58
CA PHE A 363 29.32 25.46 -16.20
C PHE A 363 27.88 25.94 -16.42
N LYS A 364 27.57 27.18 -16.00
CA LYS A 364 26.26 27.79 -16.23
C LYS A 364 25.88 27.81 -17.69
N GLU A 365 26.80 28.30 -18.56
CA GLU A 365 26.55 28.36 -19.99
C GLU A 365 26.31 26.98 -20.61
N PHE A 366 27.03 25.96 -20.14
CA PHE A 366 26.81 24.58 -20.58
C PHE A 366 25.41 24.08 -20.17
N LEU A 367 25.03 24.22 -18.88
CA LEU A 367 23.73 23.78 -18.37
C LEU A 367 22.54 24.49 -19.07
N GLU A 368 22.70 25.78 -19.39
CA GLU A 368 21.66 26.58 -20.04
C GLU A 368 21.52 26.31 -21.54
N LYS A 369 22.57 25.84 -22.22
CA LYS A 369 22.56 25.61 -23.68
C LYS A 369 22.44 24.14 -24.06
N THR A 370 22.81 23.21 -23.20
CA THR A 370 22.88 21.78 -23.52
C THR A 370 21.69 21.04 -22.96
N PRO A 371 20.97 20.26 -23.77
CA PRO A 371 19.99 19.29 -23.25
C PRO A 371 20.68 18.21 -22.39
N LEU A 372 20.10 17.84 -21.25
CA LEU A 372 20.77 17.01 -20.26
C LEU A 372 20.18 15.61 -20.14
N LYS A 373 21.04 14.63 -19.80
CA LYS A 373 20.65 13.34 -19.24
C LYS A 373 20.65 13.45 -17.72
N VAL A 374 19.55 13.12 -17.08
CA VAL A 374 19.37 13.31 -15.63
C VAL A 374 18.52 12.20 -15.02
N TYR A 375 18.53 12.10 -13.69
CA TYR A 375 17.62 11.20 -12.98
C TYR A 375 16.19 11.73 -12.89
N ASP A 376 15.99 12.98 -12.53
CA ASP A 376 14.69 13.67 -12.38
C ASP A 376 14.85 15.10 -12.89
N PHE A 377 14.43 15.35 -14.12
CA PHE A 377 14.61 16.63 -14.81
C PHE A 377 13.83 17.75 -14.14
N LYS A 378 12.59 17.50 -13.73
CA LYS A 378 11.74 18.51 -13.09
C LYS A 378 12.39 19.02 -11.79
N ARG A 379 12.84 18.09 -10.94
CA ARG A 379 13.57 18.40 -9.70
C ARG A 379 14.86 19.19 -10.01
N ALA A 380 15.65 18.74 -10.97
CA ALA A 380 16.88 19.42 -11.35
C ALA A 380 16.62 20.85 -11.84
N LYS A 381 15.59 21.04 -12.67
CA LYS A 381 15.21 22.37 -13.20
C LYS A 381 14.76 23.30 -12.09
N VAL A 382 13.98 22.83 -11.13
CA VAL A 382 13.55 23.66 -9.98
C VAL A 382 14.73 24.00 -9.07
N LEU A 383 15.55 23.02 -8.68
CA LEU A 383 16.74 23.26 -7.84
C LEU A 383 17.70 24.28 -8.46
N LEU A 384 17.97 24.15 -9.75
CA LEU A 384 18.89 25.05 -10.45
C LEU A 384 18.30 26.45 -10.70
N SER A 385 16.97 26.58 -10.74
CA SER A 385 16.32 27.89 -10.83
C SER A 385 16.61 28.79 -9.62
N HIS A 386 16.81 28.21 -8.43
CA HIS A 386 17.24 28.96 -7.23
C HIS A 386 18.66 29.56 -7.39
N LEU A 387 19.45 29.00 -8.28
CA LEU A 387 20.77 29.54 -8.65
C LEU A 387 20.73 30.42 -9.90
N ASN A 388 19.53 30.82 -10.36
CA ASN A 388 19.31 31.53 -11.63
C ASN A 388 19.90 30.81 -12.85
N ILE A 389 19.80 29.46 -12.87
CA ILE A 389 20.18 28.63 -14.01
C ILE A 389 18.92 28.03 -14.62
N THR A 390 18.71 28.21 -15.91
CA THR A 390 17.52 27.72 -16.61
C THR A 390 17.86 26.57 -17.53
N LEU A 391 17.46 25.34 -17.14
CA LEU A 391 17.64 24.17 -17.99
C LEU A 391 16.70 24.20 -19.20
N GLN A 392 17.17 23.71 -20.33
CA GLN A 392 16.41 23.64 -21.59
C GLN A 392 15.38 22.49 -21.54
N LYS A 393 15.80 21.29 -21.90
CA LYS A 393 14.98 20.08 -21.97
C LYS A 393 15.81 18.86 -21.61
N PRO A 394 15.21 17.77 -21.18
CA PRO A 394 15.94 16.52 -20.98
C PRO A 394 16.21 15.82 -22.32
N VAL A 395 17.36 15.15 -22.39
CA VAL A 395 17.64 14.12 -23.41
C VAL A 395 17.10 12.78 -22.90
N PHE A 396 17.39 12.46 -21.64
CA PHE A 396 16.91 11.26 -20.99
C PHE A 396 16.67 11.52 -19.49
N ASP A 397 15.50 11.11 -19.02
CA ASP A 397 15.12 11.16 -17.62
C ASP A 397 14.91 9.72 -17.12
N SER A 398 15.86 9.23 -16.32
CA SER A 398 15.86 7.84 -15.85
C SER A 398 14.68 7.52 -14.93
N ARG A 399 14.20 8.50 -14.15
CA ARG A 399 13.05 8.33 -13.25
C ARG A 399 11.76 8.09 -14.02
N LEU A 400 11.52 8.92 -15.03
CA LEU A 400 10.36 8.77 -15.91
C LEU A 400 10.43 7.51 -16.77
N ALA A 401 11.62 7.16 -17.28
CA ALA A 401 11.85 5.93 -18.02
C ALA A 401 11.48 4.70 -17.16
N LYS A 402 11.96 4.63 -15.89
CA LYS A 402 11.61 3.55 -14.95
C LYS A 402 10.11 3.49 -14.66
N TYR A 403 9.48 4.63 -14.44
CA TYR A 403 8.04 4.69 -14.19
C TYR A 403 7.20 4.11 -15.34
N LEU A 404 7.60 4.35 -16.61
CA LEU A 404 6.90 3.78 -17.76
C LEU A 404 7.11 2.27 -17.90
N LEU A 405 8.26 1.75 -17.48
CA LEU A 405 8.59 0.33 -17.53
C LEU A 405 7.83 -0.49 -16.49
N SER A 406 7.62 0.05 -15.29
CA SER A 406 6.82 -0.61 -14.24
C SER A 406 6.31 0.43 -13.24
N THR A 407 5.01 0.35 -12.95
CA THR A 407 4.32 1.18 -11.94
C THR A 407 4.16 0.49 -10.60
N VAL A 408 4.68 -0.73 -10.45
CA VAL A 408 4.54 -1.54 -9.22
C VAL A 408 5.65 -1.25 -8.22
N GLU A 409 6.85 -0.96 -8.73
CA GLU A 409 8.03 -0.66 -7.93
C GLU A 409 8.25 0.84 -7.84
N ASP A 410 9.01 1.29 -6.84
CA ASP A 410 9.43 2.69 -6.76
C ASP A 410 10.39 3.06 -7.88
N ASN A 411 10.62 4.35 -8.08
CA ASN A 411 11.44 4.89 -9.16
C ASN A 411 12.79 5.43 -8.63
N GLU A 412 13.22 4.98 -7.45
CA GLU A 412 14.49 5.42 -6.86
C GLU A 412 15.70 4.86 -7.61
N ILE A 413 16.84 5.59 -7.54
CA ILE A 413 18.06 5.15 -8.24
C ILE A 413 18.53 3.79 -7.74
N SER A 414 18.34 3.47 -6.47
CA SER A 414 18.66 2.15 -5.90
C SER A 414 17.82 1.03 -6.51
N THR A 415 16.54 1.28 -6.79
CA THR A 415 15.66 0.33 -7.49
C THR A 415 16.06 0.19 -8.95
N ILE A 416 16.38 1.28 -9.63
CA ILE A 416 16.94 1.27 -11.00
C ILE A 416 18.24 0.45 -11.03
N ALA A 417 19.14 0.68 -10.07
CA ALA A 417 20.40 -0.07 -9.96
C ALA A 417 20.15 -1.58 -9.82
N SER A 418 19.24 -1.97 -8.93
CA SER A 418 18.95 -3.39 -8.67
C SER A 418 18.35 -4.13 -9.86
N LEU A 419 17.64 -3.43 -10.75
CA LEU A 419 16.96 -4.01 -11.90
C LEU A 419 17.83 -4.04 -13.17
N TYR A 420 18.69 -3.04 -13.35
CA TYR A 420 19.33 -2.80 -14.66
C TYR A 420 20.85 -2.64 -14.58
N SER A 421 21.48 -2.63 -13.39
CA SER A 421 22.93 -2.43 -13.24
C SER A 421 23.60 -3.50 -12.41
N GLN A 422 24.90 -3.72 -12.64
CA GLN A 422 25.76 -4.54 -11.78
C GLN A 422 26.57 -3.69 -10.78
N ILE A 423 26.43 -2.37 -10.84
CA ILE A 423 27.14 -1.45 -9.95
C ILE A 423 26.45 -1.46 -8.58
N ALA A 424 27.19 -1.81 -7.54
CA ALA A 424 26.69 -1.76 -6.17
C ALA A 424 26.45 -0.31 -5.75
N LEU A 425 25.19 0.03 -5.43
CA LEU A 425 24.77 1.32 -4.91
C LEU A 425 24.21 1.15 -3.51
N PRO A 426 24.87 1.70 -2.46
CA PRO A 426 24.31 1.72 -1.12
C PRO A 426 22.96 2.46 -1.10
N LEU A 427 22.01 1.99 -0.28
CA LEU A 427 20.73 2.68 -0.11
C LEU A 427 20.96 4.05 0.56
N ASP A 428 20.17 5.04 0.20
CA ASP A 428 20.22 6.38 0.82
C ASP A 428 20.04 6.32 2.33
N GLU A 429 19.20 5.42 2.83
CA GLU A 429 19.02 5.20 4.28
C GLU A 429 20.27 4.68 5.01
N VAL A 430 21.16 3.99 4.30
CA VAL A 430 22.45 3.53 4.84
C VAL A 430 23.44 4.70 4.87
N VAL A 431 23.46 5.51 3.82
CA VAL A 431 24.39 6.64 3.66
C VAL A 431 23.99 7.83 4.53
N TYR A 432 22.70 8.19 4.53
CA TYR A 432 22.18 9.36 5.25
C TYR A 432 21.57 9.02 6.62
N GLY A 433 21.30 7.75 6.94
CA GLY A 433 20.59 7.34 8.15
C GLY A 433 19.06 7.47 8.04
N LYS A 434 18.34 6.99 9.05
CA LYS A 434 16.85 6.95 9.11
C LYS A 434 16.28 7.86 10.22
N GLY A 435 15.15 8.49 9.93
CA GLY A 435 14.37 9.25 10.93
C GLY A 435 15.18 10.31 11.64
N ALA A 436 15.18 10.33 12.96
CA ALA A 436 15.92 11.31 13.76
C ALA A 436 17.45 11.21 13.66
N LYS A 437 17.99 10.14 13.06
CA LYS A 437 19.43 9.94 12.83
C LYS A 437 19.85 10.34 11.41
N LYS A 438 18.93 10.85 10.59
CA LYS A 438 19.24 11.31 9.24
C LYS A 438 20.18 12.51 9.28
N ALA A 439 21.34 12.41 8.63
CA ALA A 439 22.36 13.45 8.57
C ALA A 439 23.15 13.40 7.27
N ILE A 440 23.67 14.54 6.84
CA ILE A 440 24.60 14.59 5.71
C ILE A 440 25.91 13.90 6.15
N PRO A 441 26.39 12.88 5.40
CA PRO A 441 27.59 12.15 5.77
C PRO A 441 28.87 13.00 5.55
N GLU A 442 30.03 12.45 5.93
CA GLU A 442 31.30 13.08 5.62
C GLU A 442 31.49 13.26 4.12
N LYS A 443 32.18 14.34 3.72
CA LYS A 443 32.34 14.78 2.32
C LYS A 443 32.77 13.63 1.38
N ALA A 444 33.74 12.84 1.77
CA ALA A 444 34.24 11.74 0.94
C ALA A 444 33.17 10.67 0.67
N VAL A 445 32.38 10.33 1.69
CA VAL A 445 31.27 9.36 1.58
C VAL A 445 30.17 9.92 0.68
N LEU A 446 29.83 11.21 0.83
CA LEU A 446 28.85 11.88 -0.02
C LEU A 446 29.28 11.88 -1.49
N LEU A 447 30.51 12.32 -1.76
CA LEU A 447 31.03 12.40 -3.13
C LEU A 447 31.07 11.04 -3.83
N GLU A 448 31.53 10.00 -3.14
CA GLU A 448 31.54 8.65 -3.66
C GLU A 448 30.11 8.15 -3.95
N HIS A 449 29.16 8.40 -3.04
CA HIS A 449 27.78 8.02 -3.24
C HIS A 449 27.15 8.71 -4.46
N LEU A 450 27.40 10.01 -4.65
CA LEU A 450 26.93 10.77 -5.79
C LEU A 450 27.54 10.26 -7.11
N ALA A 451 28.84 9.99 -7.12
CA ALA A 451 29.53 9.41 -8.29
C ALA A 451 28.96 8.02 -8.64
N ARG A 452 28.67 7.18 -7.64
CA ARG A 452 28.00 5.87 -7.85
C ARG A 452 26.61 6.02 -8.42
N LYS A 453 25.81 6.99 -7.97
CA LYS A 453 24.50 7.29 -8.56
C LYS A 453 24.64 7.60 -10.05
N VAL A 454 25.61 8.45 -10.45
CA VAL A 454 25.84 8.76 -11.86
C VAL A 454 26.34 7.55 -12.66
N ALA A 455 27.24 6.74 -12.09
CA ALA A 455 27.70 5.51 -12.71
C ALA A 455 26.54 4.53 -13.01
N VAL A 456 25.63 4.37 -12.07
CA VAL A 456 24.40 3.57 -12.25
C VAL A 456 23.53 4.14 -13.37
N LEU A 457 23.31 5.46 -13.40
CA LEU A 457 22.48 6.10 -14.42
C LEU A 457 23.05 5.91 -15.83
N LEU A 458 24.39 5.99 -15.97
CA LEU A 458 25.10 5.70 -17.22
C LEU A 458 24.99 4.23 -17.66
N ASP A 459 24.99 3.31 -16.70
CA ASP A 459 24.92 1.87 -16.96
C ASP A 459 23.50 1.43 -17.35
N THR A 460 22.46 2.12 -16.83
CA THR A 460 21.06 1.72 -16.96
C THR A 460 20.30 2.40 -18.11
N GLU A 461 20.86 3.43 -18.76
CA GLU A 461 20.21 4.14 -19.88
C GLU A 461 19.89 3.20 -21.04
N GLU A 462 20.88 2.42 -21.51
CA GLU A 462 20.73 1.55 -22.67
C GLU A 462 19.72 0.42 -22.43
N PRO A 463 19.81 -0.40 -21.36
CA PRO A 463 18.84 -1.49 -21.12
C PRO A 463 17.42 -0.96 -20.88
N MET A 464 17.23 0.18 -20.23
CA MET A 464 15.92 0.79 -20.08
C MET A 464 15.36 1.28 -21.41
N THR A 465 16.18 1.90 -22.26
CA THR A 465 15.78 2.36 -23.59
C THR A 465 15.39 1.18 -24.49
N GLU A 466 16.16 0.09 -24.48
CA GLU A 466 15.82 -1.14 -25.22
C GLU A 466 14.49 -1.74 -24.77
N GLN A 467 14.23 -1.76 -23.47
CA GLN A 467 12.97 -2.28 -22.94
C GLN A 467 11.78 -1.36 -23.28
N LEU A 468 11.94 -0.03 -23.20
CA LEU A 468 10.93 0.93 -23.65
C LEU A 468 10.62 0.77 -25.13
N GLN A 469 11.63 0.54 -25.97
CA GLN A 469 11.45 0.27 -27.38
C GLN A 469 10.67 -1.04 -27.60
N ALA A 470 11.01 -2.10 -26.90
CA ALA A 470 10.30 -3.38 -26.97
C ALA A 470 8.84 -3.26 -26.50
N HIS A 471 8.54 -2.31 -25.64
CA HIS A 471 7.20 -1.99 -25.17
C HIS A 471 6.44 -0.97 -26.03
N ASP A 472 7.05 -0.44 -27.08
CA ASP A 472 6.48 0.65 -27.92
C ASP A 472 6.14 1.91 -27.10
N GLN A 473 7.06 2.30 -26.18
CA GLN A 473 6.86 3.38 -25.21
C GLN A 473 7.89 4.53 -25.32
N LEU A 474 8.76 4.50 -26.35
CA LEU A 474 9.74 5.58 -26.53
C LEU A 474 9.08 6.93 -26.84
N ASP A 475 8.06 6.96 -27.70
CA ASP A 475 7.30 8.17 -28.00
C ASP A 475 6.61 8.71 -26.74
N LEU A 476 6.08 7.80 -25.88
CA LEU A 476 5.49 8.19 -24.61
C LEU A 476 6.49 8.89 -23.68
N LEU A 477 7.75 8.42 -23.65
CA LEU A 477 8.82 9.05 -22.89
C LEU A 477 9.23 10.39 -23.49
N TYR A 478 9.62 10.39 -24.78
CA TYR A 478 10.28 11.53 -25.40
C TYR A 478 9.33 12.64 -25.84
N ASP A 479 8.12 12.31 -26.27
CA ASP A 479 7.15 13.25 -26.80
C ASP A 479 6.09 13.68 -25.78
N MET A 480 5.95 12.96 -24.66
CA MET A 480 4.96 13.28 -23.64
C MET A 480 5.58 13.51 -22.26
N GLU A 481 6.13 12.47 -21.61
CA GLU A 481 6.51 12.57 -20.19
C GLU A 481 7.67 13.55 -19.95
N GLN A 482 8.72 13.49 -20.75
CA GLN A 482 9.85 14.41 -20.64
C GLN A 482 9.51 15.87 -20.97
N PRO A 483 8.79 16.18 -22.04
CA PRO A 483 8.31 17.54 -22.27
C PRO A 483 7.39 18.04 -21.17
N LEU A 484 6.50 17.19 -20.66
CA LEU A 484 5.63 17.54 -19.56
C LEU A 484 6.40 17.88 -18.28
N ALA A 485 7.48 17.17 -17.97
CA ALA A 485 8.34 17.49 -16.82
C ALA A 485 8.87 18.93 -16.88
N ALA A 486 9.22 19.42 -18.06
CA ALA A 486 9.64 20.79 -18.26
C ALA A 486 8.49 21.79 -18.05
N VAL A 487 7.29 21.48 -18.52
CA VAL A 487 6.07 22.30 -18.31
C VAL A 487 5.72 22.37 -16.83
N LEU A 488 5.68 21.23 -16.15
CA LEU A 488 5.40 21.16 -14.72
C LEU A 488 6.42 21.93 -13.88
N ALA A 489 7.71 21.84 -14.23
CA ALA A 489 8.74 22.65 -13.58
C ALA A 489 8.48 24.17 -13.69
N LYS A 490 8.06 24.64 -14.87
CA LYS A 490 7.69 26.05 -15.07
C LYS A 490 6.50 26.44 -14.21
N MET A 491 5.47 25.59 -14.12
CA MET A 491 4.28 25.82 -13.30
C MET A 491 4.65 25.88 -11.82
N GLU A 492 5.46 24.95 -11.35
CA GLU A 492 5.91 24.88 -9.96
C GLU A 492 6.79 26.10 -9.59
N ILE A 493 7.71 26.51 -10.47
CA ILE A 493 8.54 27.72 -10.27
C ILE A 493 7.67 29.00 -10.25
N ALA A 494 6.67 29.08 -11.13
CA ALA A 494 5.76 30.22 -11.14
C ALA A 494 4.97 30.33 -9.84
N GLY A 495 4.47 29.21 -9.34
CA GLY A 495 3.61 29.15 -8.15
C GLY A 495 2.29 29.93 -8.32
N ILE A 496 1.38 29.77 -7.39
CA ILE A 496 0.12 30.51 -7.36
C ILE A 496 0.06 31.42 -6.12
N LYS A 497 -0.30 32.68 -6.32
CA LYS A 497 -0.43 33.66 -5.23
C LYS A 497 -1.63 33.30 -4.35
N VAL A 498 -1.43 33.38 -3.04
CA VAL A 498 -2.47 33.13 -2.04
C VAL A 498 -2.57 34.30 -1.07
N GLU A 499 -3.77 34.85 -0.96
CA GLU A 499 -4.06 35.88 0.04
C GLU A 499 -4.24 35.27 1.43
N ARG A 500 -3.19 35.34 2.23
CA ARG A 500 -3.19 34.82 3.61
C ARG A 500 -4.32 35.38 4.45
N GLN A 501 -4.66 36.67 4.28
CA GLN A 501 -5.72 37.30 5.05
C GLN A 501 -7.08 36.64 4.80
N THR A 502 -7.40 36.30 3.56
CA THR A 502 -8.62 35.58 3.21
C THR A 502 -8.73 34.26 3.98
N LEU A 503 -7.64 33.50 4.08
CA LEU A 503 -7.61 32.24 4.86
C LEU A 503 -7.78 32.50 6.37
N GLN A 504 -7.17 33.56 6.90
CA GLN A 504 -7.29 33.94 8.31
C GLN A 504 -8.72 34.37 8.67
N ASP A 505 -9.39 35.12 7.79
CA ASP A 505 -10.78 35.50 7.98
C ASP A 505 -11.70 34.27 7.99
N MET A 506 -11.48 33.32 7.06
CA MET A 506 -12.21 32.05 7.04
C MET A 506 -11.92 31.21 8.29
N GLN A 507 -10.69 31.26 8.81
CA GLN A 507 -10.32 30.53 10.03
C GLN A 507 -11.19 31.02 11.20
N VAL A 508 -11.33 32.34 11.39
CA VAL A 508 -12.13 32.92 12.45
C VAL A 508 -13.63 32.57 12.30
N GLU A 509 -14.16 32.65 11.09
CA GLU A 509 -15.55 32.26 10.80
C GLU A 509 -15.80 30.78 11.11
N ASN A 510 -14.91 29.88 10.67
CA ASN A 510 -15.05 28.46 10.92
C ASN A 510 -14.91 28.09 12.41
N GLU A 511 -14.01 28.77 13.16
CA GLU A 511 -13.87 28.59 14.61
C GLU A 511 -15.19 28.91 15.34
N ALA A 512 -15.85 29.99 14.98
CA ALA A 512 -17.17 30.34 15.56
C ALA A 512 -18.25 29.30 15.23
N VAL A 513 -18.24 28.72 14.02
CA VAL A 513 -19.16 27.66 13.63
C VAL A 513 -18.88 26.38 14.38
N LEU A 514 -17.60 25.97 14.49
CA LEU A 514 -17.17 24.77 15.22
C LEU A 514 -17.51 24.88 16.71
N GLU A 515 -17.34 26.05 17.33
CA GLU A 515 -17.69 26.25 18.73
C GLU A 515 -19.22 26.10 18.94
N ARG A 516 -20.03 26.68 18.08
CA ARG A 516 -21.50 26.53 18.13
C ARG A 516 -21.90 25.05 17.96
N LEU A 517 -21.35 24.35 16.95
CA LEU A 517 -21.65 22.94 16.72
C LEU A 517 -21.22 22.07 17.90
N THR A 518 -20.09 22.37 18.53
CA THR A 518 -19.62 21.69 19.73
C THR A 518 -20.62 21.78 20.85
N GLN A 519 -21.15 22.97 21.13
CA GLN A 519 -22.19 23.17 22.15
C GLN A 519 -23.49 22.42 21.81
N GLU A 520 -23.96 22.54 20.57
CA GLU A 520 -25.15 21.79 20.11
C GLU A 520 -24.98 20.26 20.25
N ILE A 521 -23.80 19.74 19.94
CA ILE A 521 -23.49 18.32 20.08
C ILE A 521 -23.47 17.91 21.56
N TYR A 522 -22.85 18.69 22.45
CA TYR A 522 -22.81 18.40 23.88
C TYR A 522 -24.20 18.46 24.52
N GLU A 523 -25.02 19.41 24.12
CA GLU A 523 -26.42 19.47 24.57
C GLU A 523 -27.23 18.23 24.17
N LEU A 524 -27.04 17.77 22.91
CA LEU A 524 -27.71 16.54 22.42
C LEU A 524 -27.15 15.24 23.04
N ALA A 525 -25.86 15.24 23.39
CA ALA A 525 -25.20 14.11 24.05
C ALA A 525 -25.49 14.06 25.56
N GLY A 526 -25.82 15.20 26.17
CA GLY A 526 -25.99 15.37 27.62
C GLY A 526 -24.69 15.43 28.41
N GLU A 527 -23.54 15.51 27.72
CA GLU A 527 -22.19 15.65 28.32
C GLU A 527 -21.16 16.16 27.33
N GLU A 528 -20.05 16.64 27.86
CA GLU A 528 -18.87 17.02 27.08
C GLU A 528 -17.98 15.80 26.78
N PHE A 529 -17.49 15.70 25.57
CA PHE A 529 -16.56 14.62 25.15
C PHE A 529 -15.72 15.08 23.94
N ASN A 530 -14.65 14.35 23.62
CA ASN A 530 -13.87 14.65 22.44
C ASN A 530 -14.55 14.13 21.16
N ILE A 531 -15.18 15.03 20.40
CA ILE A 531 -15.92 14.73 19.15
C ILE A 531 -14.99 14.12 18.10
N ASN A 532 -13.71 14.47 18.12
CA ASN A 532 -12.70 13.93 17.20
C ASN A 532 -12.16 12.54 17.62
N SER A 533 -12.55 12.04 18.80
CA SER A 533 -12.19 10.69 19.24
C SER A 533 -13.21 9.65 18.78
N PRO A 534 -12.90 8.78 17.79
CA PRO A 534 -13.84 7.74 17.37
C PRO A 534 -14.29 6.84 18.50
N LYS A 535 -13.41 6.59 19.49
CA LYS A 535 -13.71 5.77 20.65
C LYS A 535 -14.75 6.42 21.55
N GLN A 536 -14.55 7.70 21.93
CA GLN A 536 -15.51 8.42 22.78
C GLN A 536 -16.83 8.62 22.06
N LEU A 537 -16.78 9.02 20.79
CA LEU A 537 -17.99 9.17 19.98
C LEU A 537 -18.78 7.87 19.84
N GLY A 538 -18.09 6.73 19.66
CA GLY A 538 -18.73 5.42 19.61
C GLY A 538 -19.49 5.07 20.92
N VAL A 539 -18.92 5.40 22.07
CA VAL A 539 -19.57 5.23 23.38
C VAL A 539 -20.81 6.12 23.50
N ILE A 540 -20.70 7.40 23.12
CA ILE A 540 -21.84 8.33 23.16
C ILE A 540 -22.99 7.83 22.28
N LEU A 541 -22.70 7.51 21.00
CA LEU A 541 -23.76 7.16 20.05
C LEU A 541 -24.41 5.79 20.35
N PHE A 542 -23.62 4.76 20.69
CA PHE A 542 -24.07 3.39 20.71
C PHE A 542 -24.29 2.82 22.12
N GLU A 543 -23.66 3.38 23.15
CA GLU A 543 -23.81 2.90 24.52
C GLU A 543 -24.68 3.84 25.37
N LYS A 544 -24.62 5.18 25.16
CA LYS A 544 -25.39 6.16 25.92
C LYS A 544 -26.69 6.58 25.23
N LEU A 545 -26.63 6.88 23.95
CA LEU A 545 -27.81 7.24 23.15
C LEU A 545 -28.50 6.02 22.54
N GLU A 546 -27.93 4.83 22.72
CA GLU A 546 -28.49 3.53 22.31
C GLU A 546 -28.94 3.49 20.84
N LEU A 547 -28.20 4.15 19.93
CA LEU A 547 -28.50 4.12 18.51
C LEU A 547 -28.37 2.69 17.94
N PRO A 548 -29.15 2.32 16.89
CA PRO A 548 -29.20 0.97 16.37
C PRO A 548 -27.84 0.43 15.94
N LEU A 549 -27.43 -0.68 16.54
CA LEU A 549 -26.15 -1.34 16.29
C LEU A 549 -26.06 -2.01 14.91
N GLU A 550 -27.17 -2.20 14.24
CA GLU A 550 -27.23 -2.79 12.89
C GLU A 550 -26.51 -1.94 11.82
N TYR A 551 -26.34 -0.64 12.08
CA TYR A 551 -25.66 0.29 11.18
C TYR A 551 -24.14 0.36 11.40
N THR A 552 -23.63 -0.19 12.49
CA THR A 552 -22.19 -0.12 12.84
C THR A 552 -21.55 -1.51 12.94
N LYS A 553 -20.20 -1.51 12.97
CA LYS A 553 -19.39 -2.71 13.19
C LYS A 553 -18.49 -2.49 14.39
N LYS A 554 -18.31 -3.52 15.23
CA LYS A 554 -17.32 -3.47 16.31
C LYS A 554 -15.91 -3.57 15.71
N THR A 555 -15.06 -2.60 16.02
CA THR A 555 -13.66 -2.54 15.62
C THR A 555 -12.74 -2.83 16.80
N LYS A 556 -11.41 -2.91 16.59
CA LYS A 556 -10.45 -3.08 17.70
C LYS A 556 -10.53 -1.96 18.75
N THR A 557 -10.96 -0.77 18.37
CA THR A 557 -11.02 0.43 19.22
C THR A 557 -12.42 0.81 19.69
N GLY A 558 -13.44 0.00 19.41
CA GLY A 558 -14.84 0.26 19.74
C GLY A 558 -15.78 0.20 18.53
N TYR A 559 -16.90 0.89 18.59
CA TYR A 559 -17.84 0.97 17.48
C TYR A 559 -17.34 1.87 16.36
N SER A 560 -17.53 1.45 15.10
CA SER A 560 -17.18 2.27 13.94
C SER A 560 -18.05 3.52 13.90
N THR A 561 -17.40 4.68 13.77
CA THR A 561 -18.03 5.98 13.51
C THR A 561 -17.60 6.54 12.16
N ALA A 562 -17.36 5.65 11.17
CA ALA A 562 -17.03 6.02 9.81
C ALA A 562 -18.19 6.79 9.15
N VAL A 563 -17.87 7.57 8.13
CA VAL A 563 -18.86 8.47 7.47
C VAL A 563 -20.08 7.70 6.97
N ASP A 564 -19.88 6.53 6.36
CA ASP A 564 -20.95 5.66 5.86
C ASP A 564 -21.90 5.14 6.96
N VAL A 565 -21.37 4.95 8.16
CA VAL A 565 -22.17 4.60 9.35
C VAL A 565 -22.98 5.79 9.82
N LEU A 566 -22.34 6.96 9.94
CA LEU A 566 -22.99 8.18 10.39
C LEU A 566 -24.06 8.68 9.41
N GLU A 567 -23.81 8.63 8.11
CA GLU A 567 -24.80 9.00 7.09
C GLU A 567 -26.10 8.17 7.17
N ARG A 568 -25.98 6.87 7.49
CA ARG A 568 -27.17 6.02 7.71
C ARG A 568 -27.93 6.34 8.99
N LEU A 569 -27.24 6.86 10.01
CA LEU A 569 -27.83 7.25 11.28
C LEU A 569 -28.36 8.69 11.30
N ALA A 570 -27.87 9.56 10.43
CA ALA A 570 -28.26 10.97 10.38
C ALA A 570 -29.78 11.22 10.28
N PRO A 571 -30.58 10.44 9.48
CA PRO A 571 -32.01 10.62 9.39
C PRO A 571 -32.79 10.32 10.69
N ILE A 572 -32.19 9.52 11.57
CA ILE A 572 -32.87 9.05 12.81
C ILE A 572 -32.34 9.70 14.09
N ALA A 573 -31.20 10.38 14.02
CA ALA A 573 -30.54 10.97 15.17
C ALA A 573 -29.99 12.38 14.85
N PRO A 574 -30.60 13.49 15.33
CA PRO A 574 -30.16 14.86 15.05
C PRO A 574 -28.70 15.13 15.42
N ILE A 575 -28.19 14.53 16.50
CA ILE A 575 -26.79 14.67 16.93
C ILE A 575 -25.83 14.19 15.83
N VAL A 576 -26.18 13.15 15.07
CA VAL A 576 -25.32 12.58 14.04
C VAL A 576 -25.16 13.56 12.86
N SER A 577 -26.22 14.24 12.47
CA SER A 577 -26.17 15.31 11.45
C SER A 577 -25.20 16.42 11.86
N LYS A 578 -25.24 16.85 13.14
CA LYS A 578 -24.32 17.87 13.68
C LYS A 578 -22.88 17.39 13.74
N ILE A 579 -22.65 16.11 14.08
CA ILE A 579 -21.32 15.51 14.08
C ILE A 579 -20.74 15.44 12.66
N LEU A 580 -21.56 15.10 11.68
CA LEU A 580 -21.13 15.10 10.28
C LEU A 580 -20.73 16.50 9.82
N GLU A 581 -21.56 17.51 10.11
CA GLU A 581 -21.28 18.92 9.82
C GLU A 581 -19.99 19.38 10.52
N TYR A 582 -19.85 19.09 11.83
CA TYR A 582 -18.65 19.41 12.60
C TYR A 582 -17.39 18.79 11.98
N ARG A 583 -17.41 17.49 11.66
CA ARG A 583 -16.25 16.81 11.08
C ARG A 583 -15.85 17.36 9.71
N GLN A 584 -16.84 17.75 8.90
CA GLN A 584 -16.58 18.38 7.60
C GLN A 584 -15.87 19.72 7.78
N ILE A 585 -16.39 20.60 8.62
CA ILE A 585 -15.82 21.95 8.85
C ILE A 585 -14.47 21.83 9.56
N ALA A 586 -14.33 20.94 10.56
CA ALA A 586 -13.07 20.72 11.25
C ALA A 586 -11.96 20.23 10.30
N LYS A 587 -12.29 19.35 9.35
CA LYS A 587 -11.35 18.89 8.31
C LYS A 587 -10.96 20.01 7.37
N ILE A 588 -11.93 20.81 6.91
CA ILE A 588 -11.67 21.97 6.06
C ILE A 588 -10.77 22.96 6.80
N GLN A 589 -11.08 23.26 8.05
CA GLN A 589 -10.32 24.17 8.89
C GLN A 589 -8.87 23.72 9.05
N SER A 590 -8.65 22.49 9.51
CA SER A 590 -7.31 22.01 9.83
C SER A 590 -6.46 21.74 8.57
N THR A 591 -7.04 21.12 7.55
CA THR A 591 -6.26 20.66 6.38
C THR A 591 -6.03 21.78 5.37
N TYR A 592 -7.06 22.61 5.11
CA TYR A 592 -7.01 23.58 4.02
C TYR A 592 -6.89 25.02 4.52
N VAL A 593 -7.70 25.45 5.49
CA VAL A 593 -7.66 26.85 5.93
C VAL A 593 -6.40 27.14 6.73
N ILE A 594 -6.07 26.31 7.72
CA ILE A 594 -4.84 26.45 8.51
C ILE A 594 -3.66 25.85 7.75
N GLY A 595 -3.79 24.62 7.31
CA GLY A 595 -2.68 23.88 6.70
C GLY A 595 -2.09 24.54 5.45
N LEU A 596 -2.90 25.19 4.61
CA LEU A 596 -2.37 25.92 3.44
C LEU A 596 -1.51 27.13 3.80
N GLN A 597 -1.75 27.75 4.96
CA GLN A 597 -0.97 28.93 5.38
C GLN A 597 0.49 28.59 5.65
N ASP A 598 0.79 27.35 6.03
CA ASP A 598 2.16 26.88 6.29
C ASP A 598 2.95 26.69 4.99
N TRP A 599 2.24 26.54 3.86
CA TRP A 599 2.85 26.34 2.52
C TRP A 599 3.03 27.63 1.73
N ILE A 600 2.57 28.77 2.24
CA ILE A 600 2.78 30.08 1.61
C ILE A 600 4.22 30.52 1.89
N LEU A 601 5.06 30.55 0.85
CA LEU A 601 6.45 30.96 0.95
C LEU A 601 6.60 32.48 1.06
N GLU A 602 7.84 32.98 1.15
CA GLU A 602 8.15 34.41 1.35
C GLU A 602 7.65 35.31 0.21
N ASP A 603 7.53 34.76 -1.00
CA ASP A 603 6.98 35.46 -2.18
C ASP A 603 5.44 35.55 -2.18
N GLY A 604 4.79 35.05 -1.15
CA GLY A 604 3.33 35.04 -1.00
C GLY A 604 2.63 33.97 -1.86
N LYS A 605 3.35 32.98 -2.37
CA LYS A 605 2.84 31.94 -3.25
C LYS A 605 2.92 30.57 -2.62
N ILE A 606 2.11 29.65 -3.16
CA ILE A 606 2.21 28.23 -2.95
C ILE A 606 2.83 27.60 -4.20
N HIS A 607 3.89 26.84 -3.98
CA HIS A 607 4.59 26.06 -5.00
C HIS A 607 4.34 24.60 -4.75
N THR A 608 3.17 24.09 -5.20
CA THR A 608 2.87 22.67 -5.08
C THR A 608 3.84 21.85 -5.92
N ARG A 609 4.10 20.62 -5.50
CA ARG A 609 4.89 19.66 -6.30
C ARG A 609 3.97 18.70 -7.02
N TYR A 610 4.10 18.60 -8.33
CA TYR A 610 3.40 17.59 -9.11
C TYR A 610 4.21 16.30 -9.16
N VAL A 611 3.64 15.20 -8.67
CA VAL A 611 4.25 13.88 -8.75
C VAL A 611 3.75 13.22 -10.03
N GLN A 612 4.65 13.10 -10.99
CA GLN A 612 4.36 12.62 -12.34
C GLN A 612 4.40 11.09 -12.42
N ASP A 613 5.11 10.45 -11.51
CA ASP A 613 5.48 9.05 -11.52
C ASP A 613 4.87 8.23 -10.35
N LEU A 614 3.73 8.67 -9.80
CA LEU A 614 3.07 8.01 -8.67
C LEU A 614 1.89 7.14 -9.09
N THR A 615 1.01 7.66 -9.93
CA THR A 615 -0.25 6.97 -10.21
C THR A 615 -0.09 5.91 -11.29
N GLN A 616 -0.78 4.79 -11.12
CA GLN A 616 -0.75 3.71 -12.12
C GLN A 616 -1.57 4.02 -13.39
N THR A 617 -2.32 5.10 -13.40
CA THR A 617 -3.14 5.52 -14.54
C THR A 617 -2.49 6.61 -15.38
N GLY A 618 -1.35 7.16 -14.97
CA GLY A 618 -0.71 8.31 -15.63
C GLY A 618 -1.25 9.67 -15.18
N ARG A 619 -2.26 9.72 -14.30
CA ARG A 619 -2.71 10.99 -13.72
C ARG A 619 -1.61 11.62 -12.88
N LEU A 620 -1.54 12.95 -12.87
CA LEU A 620 -0.68 13.69 -11.96
C LEU A 620 -1.25 13.63 -10.54
N SER A 621 -0.36 13.66 -9.56
CA SER A 621 -0.69 13.92 -8.16
C SER A 621 -0.07 15.23 -7.72
N SER A 622 -0.65 15.89 -6.73
CA SER A 622 -0.14 17.15 -6.16
C SER A 622 0.15 16.93 -4.69
N VAL A 623 1.33 17.36 -4.26
CA VAL A 623 1.79 17.27 -2.86
C VAL A 623 2.46 18.56 -2.42
N ASP A 624 2.59 18.78 -1.15
CA ASP A 624 3.28 19.89 -0.50
C ASP A 624 2.85 21.30 -0.97
N PRO A 625 1.56 21.65 -0.95
CA PRO A 625 0.41 20.88 -0.50
C PRO A 625 -0.35 20.21 -1.66
N ASN A 626 -1.27 19.27 -1.34
CA ASN A 626 -2.17 18.70 -2.34
C ASN A 626 -3.31 19.66 -2.67
N LEU A 627 -3.20 20.39 -3.76
CA LEU A 627 -4.22 21.34 -4.24
C LEU A 627 -5.33 20.67 -5.04
N GLN A 628 -5.14 19.42 -5.49
CA GLN A 628 -6.16 18.67 -6.25
C GLN A 628 -7.31 18.15 -5.37
N ASN A 629 -7.11 18.08 -4.05
CA ASN A 629 -8.09 17.55 -3.11
C ASN A 629 -8.91 18.64 -2.38
N ILE A 630 -8.80 19.91 -2.76
CA ILE A 630 -9.64 20.97 -2.22
C ILE A 630 -11.11 20.65 -2.53
N PRO A 631 -12.00 20.53 -1.51
CA PRO A 631 -13.37 20.08 -1.72
C PRO A 631 -14.15 21.02 -2.64
N VAL A 632 -14.80 20.47 -3.67
CA VAL A 632 -15.61 21.25 -4.64
C VAL A 632 -17.11 21.05 -4.46
N ARG A 633 -17.53 20.00 -3.75
CA ARG A 633 -18.96 19.71 -3.54
C ARG A 633 -19.58 20.49 -2.38
N LEU A 634 -18.76 20.87 -1.42
CA LEU A 634 -19.16 21.62 -0.23
C LEU A 634 -18.87 23.10 -0.46
N GLU A 635 -19.82 23.96 -0.14
CA GLU A 635 -19.65 25.41 -0.29
C GLU A 635 -18.46 25.94 0.52
N GLN A 636 -18.31 25.50 1.78
CA GLN A 636 -17.18 25.89 2.63
C GLN A 636 -15.83 25.47 2.02
N GLY A 637 -15.78 24.30 1.33
CA GLY A 637 -14.59 23.86 0.60
C GLY A 637 -14.32 24.72 -0.63
N ARG A 638 -15.37 25.07 -1.39
CA ARG A 638 -15.26 25.96 -2.57
C ARG A 638 -14.75 27.34 -2.19
N LEU A 639 -15.19 27.88 -1.06
CA LEU A 639 -14.79 29.23 -0.57
C LEU A 639 -13.27 29.35 -0.37
N ILE A 640 -12.55 28.25 -0.09
CA ILE A 640 -11.08 28.26 0.04
C ILE A 640 -10.43 28.80 -1.24
N ARG A 641 -11.02 28.56 -2.39
CA ARG A 641 -10.52 29.01 -3.70
C ARG A 641 -10.57 30.54 -3.86
N LYS A 642 -11.27 31.28 -3.00
CA LYS A 642 -11.24 32.75 -2.95
C LYS A 642 -9.88 33.30 -2.55
N ALA A 643 -9.10 32.54 -1.80
CA ALA A 643 -7.77 32.95 -1.41
C ALA A 643 -6.73 32.88 -2.55
N PHE A 644 -7.02 32.14 -3.62
CA PHE A 644 -6.13 31.98 -4.77
C PHE A 644 -6.41 33.06 -5.81
N VAL A 645 -5.44 33.91 -6.06
CA VAL A 645 -5.57 35.15 -6.86
C VAL A 645 -4.42 35.24 -7.86
N PRO A 646 -4.56 36.03 -8.93
CA PRO A 646 -3.43 36.34 -9.80
C PRO A 646 -2.39 37.19 -9.05
N GLU A 647 -1.10 37.01 -9.41
CA GLU A 647 0.00 37.80 -8.84
C GLU A 647 -0.10 39.29 -9.21
N GLU A 648 -0.49 39.59 -10.45
CA GLU A 648 -0.57 40.91 -11.00
C GLU A 648 -2.01 41.46 -10.93
N GLU A 649 -2.20 42.72 -10.47
CA GLU A 649 -3.53 43.31 -10.36
C GLU A 649 -4.30 43.38 -11.68
N ASN A 650 -3.60 43.55 -12.81
CA ASN A 650 -4.21 43.63 -14.14
C ASN A 650 -4.31 42.24 -14.81
N SER A 651 -4.32 41.20 -14.02
CA SER A 651 -4.49 39.84 -14.52
C SER A 651 -5.76 39.20 -13.97
N VAL A 652 -6.20 38.10 -14.61
CA VAL A 652 -7.26 37.22 -14.15
C VAL A 652 -6.77 35.78 -14.09
N LEU A 653 -7.47 34.97 -13.33
CA LEU A 653 -7.34 33.51 -13.45
C LEU A 653 -8.32 33.01 -14.50
N LEU A 654 -7.82 32.21 -15.44
CA LEU A 654 -8.59 31.50 -16.46
C LEU A 654 -8.52 30.02 -16.15
N SER A 655 -9.67 29.40 -15.90
CA SER A 655 -9.79 27.97 -15.77
C SER A 655 -10.36 27.39 -17.06
N SER A 656 -9.75 26.35 -17.57
CA SER A 656 -10.27 25.57 -18.69
C SER A 656 -10.28 24.08 -18.34
N ASP A 657 -11.41 23.41 -18.54
CA ASP A 657 -11.63 22.04 -18.11
C ASP A 657 -12.32 21.25 -19.24
N TYR A 658 -11.89 19.99 -19.42
CA TYR A 658 -12.52 19.11 -20.42
C TYR A 658 -13.92 18.68 -20.01
N SER A 659 -14.88 18.85 -20.92
CA SER A 659 -16.24 18.38 -20.75
C SER A 659 -16.31 16.87 -21.01
N GLN A 660 -16.56 16.08 -19.96
CA GLN A 660 -16.83 14.64 -20.01
C GLN A 660 -15.79 13.82 -20.78
N ILE A 661 -14.51 14.12 -20.59
CA ILE A 661 -13.42 13.50 -21.36
C ILE A 661 -13.40 11.97 -21.27
N GLU A 662 -13.64 11.38 -20.09
CA GLU A 662 -13.63 9.92 -19.93
C GLU A 662 -14.74 9.24 -20.77
N LEU A 663 -15.93 9.84 -20.88
CA LEU A 663 -17.00 9.32 -21.73
C LEU A 663 -16.70 9.49 -23.22
N ARG A 664 -16.04 10.57 -23.60
CA ARG A 664 -15.57 10.78 -24.99
C ARG A 664 -14.49 9.78 -25.38
N VAL A 665 -13.56 9.51 -24.46
CA VAL A 665 -12.55 8.45 -24.64
C VAL A 665 -13.21 7.08 -24.74
N LEU A 666 -14.19 6.80 -23.87
CA LEU A 666 -14.96 5.54 -23.95
C LEU A 666 -15.68 5.38 -25.29
N ALA A 667 -16.31 6.46 -25.80
CA ALA A 667 -16.95 6.45 -27.12
C ALA A 667 -15.95 6.07 -28.22
N HIS A 668 -14.78 6.67 -28.22
CA HIS A 668 -13.71 6.38 -29.18
C HIS A 668 -13.19 4.94 -29.08
N ILE A 669 -12.81 4.50 -27.87
CA ILE A 669 -12.19 3.17 -27.66
C ILE A 669 -13.19 2.03 -27.92
N SER A 670 -14.46 2.20 -27.51
CA SER A 670 -15.50 1.20 -27.70
C SER A 670 -16.01 1.15 -29.15
N GLY A 671 -15.92 2.27 -29.88
CA GLY A 671 -16.50 2.41 -31.20
C GLY A 671 -18.03 2.34 -31.20
N ASP A 672 -18.70 2.59 -30.04
CA ASP A 672 -20.15 2.51 -29.95
C ASP A 672 -20.82 3.63 -30.76
N GLU A 673 -21.53 3.25 -31.79
CA GLU A 673 -22.14 4.18 -32.74
C GLU A 673 -23.15 5.13 -32.10
N HIS A 674 -23.89 4.66 -31.09
CA HIS A 674 -24.89 5.49 -30.42
C HIS A 674 -24.26 6.53 -29.49
N LEU A 675 -23.18 6.16 -28.84
CA LEU A 675 -22.46 7.08 -27.98
C LEU A 675 -21.71 8.13 -28.81
N ILE A 676 -21.08 7.70 -29.90
CA ILE A 676 -20.40 8.58 -30.86
C ILE A 676 -21.41 9.57 -31.49
N ASP A 677 -22.56 9.10 -31.91
CA ASP A 677 -23.61 9.93 -32.53
C ASP A 677 -24.11 11.00 -31.53
N ALA A 678 -24.36 10.63 -30.28
CA ALA A 678 -24.78 11.56 -29.24
C ALA A 678 -23.77 12.71 -29.05
N PHE A 679 -22.48 12.41 -28.98
CA PHE A 679 -21.44 13.44 -28.86
C PHE A 679 -21.27 14.30 -30.12
N LYS A 680 -21.35 13.71 -31.30
CA LYS A 680 -21.25 14.46 -32.57
C LYS A 680 -22.38 15.48 -32.78
N HIS A 681 -23.57 15.19 -32.26
CA HIS A 681 -24.69 16.08 -32.35
C HIS A 681 -24.87 17.02 -31.15
N GLY A 682 -23.90 17.05 -30.22
CA GLY A 682 -23.94 17.94 -29.05
C GLY A 682 -25.08 17.60 -28.08
N ALA A 683 -25.56 16.35 -28.07
CA ALA A 683 -26.63 15.94 -27.15
C ALA A 683 -26.08 15.82 -25.72
N ASP A 684 -26.91 16.18 -24.73
CA ASP A 684 -26.60 15.87 -23.34
C ASP A 684 -26.58 14.36 -23.15
N ILE A 685 -25.38 13.81 -22.92
CA ILE A 685 -25.17 12.37 -22.86
C ILE A 685 -25.97 11.70 -21.74
N HIS A 686 -26.19 12.38 -20.60
CA HIS A 686 -26.98 11.82 -19.51
C HIS A 686 -28.48 11.81 -19.82
N THR A 687 -28.96 12.83 -20.53
CA THR A 687 -30.31 12.87 -21.05
C THR A 687 -30.49 11.81 -22.13
N SER A 688 -29.55 11.69 -23.07
CA SER A 688 -29.59 10.65 -24.12
C SER A 688 -29.59 9.24 -23.52
N THR A 689 -28.77 9.00 -22.49
CA THR A 689 -28.75 7.72 -21.77
C THR A 689 -30.08 7.47 -21.03
N ALA A 690 -30.64 8.49 -20.36
CA ALA A 690 -31.93 8.37 -19.68
C ALA A 690 -33.06 7.97 -20.66
N MET A 691 -33.11 8.63 -21.80
CA MET A 691 -34.08 8.28 -22.86
C MET A 691 -33.95 6.83 -23.29
N ARG A 692 -32.74 6.35 -23.53
CA ARG A 692 -32.46 4.99 -24.00
C ARG A 692 -32.71 3.92 -22.92
N VAL A 693 -32.21 4.14 -21.71
CA VAL A 693 -32.26 3.15 -20.62
C VAL A 693 -33.62 3.09 -19.97
N PHE A 694 -34.34 4.24 -19.85
CA PHE A 694 -35.67 4.31 -19.23
C PHE A 694 -36.80 4.36 -20.26
N ASN A 695 -36.47 4.23 -21.55
CA ASN A 695 -37.43 4.23 -22.66
C ASN A 695 -38.31 5.49 -22.73
N ILE A 696 -37.66 6.66 -22.57
CA ILE A 696 -38.33 7.98 -22.67
C ILE A 696 -38.15 8.49 -24.10
N GLU A 697 -39.26 8.88 -24.74
CA GLU A 697 -39.26 9.21 -26.18
C GLU A 697 -38.67 10.60 -26.47
N LYS A 698 -38.85 11.57 -25.54
CA LYS A 698 -38.45 12.96 -25.77
C LYS A 698 -37.54 13.50 -24.69
N PRO A 699 -36.57 14.34 -25.03
CA PRO A 699 -35.67 14.95 -24.04
C PRO A 699 -36.38 15.76 -22.95
N GLU A 700 -37.46 16.48 -23.32
CA GLU A 700 -38.28 17.27 -22.43
C GLU A 700 -39.03 16.46 -21.37
N ASP A 701 -39.22 15.15 -21.61
CA ASP A 701 -39.89 14.24 -20.66
C ASP A 701 -38.92 13.62 -19.66
N VAL A 702 -37.59 13.82 -19.86
CA VAL A 702 -36.54 13.34 -18.92
C VAL A 702 -36.59 14.17 -17.65
N THR A 703 -36.95 13.54 -16.54
CA THR A 703 -36.98 14.22 -15.26
C THR A 703 -35.55 14.44 -14.72
N PRO A 704 -35.33 15.41 -13.82
CA PRO A 704 -34.04 15.59 -13.15
C PRO A 704 -33.54 14.33 -12.44
N ASN A 705 -34.48 13.48 -11.94
CA ASN A 705 -34.15 12.21 -11.29
C ASN A 705 -33.67 11.17 -12.32
N ASP A 706 -34.35 11.06 -13.48
CA ASP A 706 -33.93 10.16 -14.55
C ASP A 706 -32.54 10.53 -15.06
N ARG A 707 -32.28 11.81 -15.29
CA ARG A 707 -30.98 12.31 -15.70
C ARG A 707 -29.88 12.02 -14.65
N ARG A 708 -30.20 12.18 -13.36
CA ARG A 708 -29.29 11.84 -12.26
C ARG A 708 -28.98 10.35 -12.24
N ASN A 709 -30.00 9.51 -12.38
CA ASN A 709 -29.85 8.06 -12.43
C ASN A 709 -29.02 7.62 -13.65
N ALA A 710 -29.29 8.18 -14.82
CA ALA A 710 -28.51 7.95 -16.02
C ALA A 710 -27.06 8.40 -15.88
N LYS A 711 -26.80 9.53 -15.22
CA LYS A 711 -25.44 9.98 -14.88
C LYS A 711 -24.72 8.97 -14.01
N ALA A 712 -25.37 8.43 -12.98
CA ALA A 712 -24.79 7.41 -12.13
C ALA A 712 -24.52 6.09 -12.88
N VAL A 713 -25.36 5.70 -13.83
CA VAL A 713 -25.14 4.54 -14.71
C VAL A 713 -23.96 4.80 -15.63
N ASN A 714 -23.89 5.94 -16.32
CA ASN A 714 -22.79 6.28 -17.22
C ASN A 714 -21.42 6.24 -16.51
N PHE A 715 -21.30 6.92 -15.37
CA PHE A 715 -20.06 6.89 -14.59
C PHE A 715 -19.81 5.50 -13.98
N GLY A 716 -20.87 4.83 -13.52
CA GLY A 716 -20.78 3.49 -12.99
C GLY A 716 -20.16 2.52 -13.99
N VAL A 717 -20.58 2.56 -15.26
CA VAL A 717 -20.06 1.72 -16.33
C VAL A 717 -18.58 2.00 -16.59
N VAL A 718 -18.17 3.28 -16.69
CA VAL A 718 -16.76 3.67 -16.86
C VAL A 718 -15.88 3.07 -15.74
N TYR A 719 -16.39 3.02 -14.51
CA TYR A 719 -15.69 2.46 -13.36
C TYR A 719 -15.97 0.97 -13.13
N GLY A 720 -16.67 0.30 -14.04
CA GLY A 720 -16.98 -1.13 -13.93
C GLY A 720 -17.87 -1.47 -12.73
N ILE A 721 -18.87 -0.62 -12.42
CA ILE A 721 -19.72 -0.79 -11.25
C ILE A 721 -20.53 -2.08 -11.30
N SER A 722 -20.67 -2.76 -10.14
CA SER A 722 -21.56 -3.90 -9.99
C SER A 722 -23.02 -3.47 -9.74
N ASP A 723 -23.95 -4.40 -9.92
CA ASP A 723 -25.36 -4.23 -9.55
C ASP A 723 -25.53 -3.82 -8.09
N PHE A 724 -24.70 -4.36 -7.18
CA PHE A 724 -24.66 -3.97 -5.77
C PHE A 724 -24.17 -2.53 -5.58
N GLY A 725 -23.11 -2.13 -6.26
CA GLY A 725 -22.59 -0.76 -6.18
C GLY A 725 -23.59 0.27 -6.70
N LEU A 726 -24.22 0.00 -7.85
CA LEU A 726 -25.23 0.90 -8.42
C LEU A 726 -26.50 0.97 -7.54
N SER A 727 -26.94 -0.15 -6.99
CA SER A 727 -28.05 -0.23 -6.03
C SER A 727 -27.83 0.71 -4.84
N ASN A 728 -26.64 0.67 -4.24
CA ASN A 728 -26.28 1.55 -3.13
C ASN A 728 -26.24 3.02 -3.53
N ASN A 729 -25.65 3.34 -4.70
CA ASN A 729 -25.52 4.71 -5.17
C ASN A 729 -26.88 5.38 -5.47
N LEU A 730 -27.83 4.62 -5.97
CA LEU A 730 -29.14 5.14 -6.37
C LEU A 730 -30.22 4.94 -5.29
N GLY A 731 -29.95 4.13 -4.26
CA GLY A 731 -30.95 3.77 -3.25
C GLY A 731 -32.08 2.91 -3.80
N ILE A 732 -31.83 2.11 -4.84
CA ILE A 732 -32.78 1.21 -5.51
C ILE A 732 -32.47 -0.25 -5.17
N SER A 733 -33.39 -1.15 -5.49
CA SER A 733 -33.13 -2.58 -5.31
C SER A 733 -32.01 -3.10 -6.22
N ARG A 734 -31.31 -4.14 -5.81
CA ARG A 734 -30.27 -4.77 -6.62
C ARG A 734 -30.83 -5.32 -7.94
N LYS A 735 -32.08 -5.76 -7.93
CA LYS A 735 -32.76 -6.25 -9.14
C LYS A 735 -33.00 -5.12 -10.16
N GLU A 736 -33.41 -3.95 -9.71
CA GLU A 736 -33.56 -2.75 -10.56
C GLU A 736 -32.20 -2.27 -11.07
N ALA A 737 -31.19 -2.20 -10.21
CA ALA A 737 -29.82 -1.83 -10.63
C ALA A 737 -29.27 -2.77 -11.71
N LYS A 738 -29.49 -4.07 -11.56
CA LYS A 738 -29.11 -5.08 -12.56
C LYS A 738 -29.87 -4.85 -13.88
N ALA A 739 -31.17 -4.60 -13.82
CA ALA A 739 -31.97 -4.32 -15.01
C ALA A 739 -31.48 -3.06 -15.75
N TYR A 740 -31.11 -2.01 -15.02
CA TYR A 740 -30.53 -0.80 -15.63
C TYR A 740 -29.21 -1.09 -16.35
N ILE A 741 -28.32 -1.87 -15.75
CA ILE A 741 -27.04 -2.25 -16.36
C ILE A 741 -27.27 -3.11 -17.61
N GLU A 742 -28.16 -4.08 -17.54
CA GLU A 742 -28.51 -4.96 -18.69
C GLU A 742 -29.08 -4.14 -19.83
N THR A 743 -30.08 -3.27 -19.58
CA THR A 743 -30.64 -2.37 -20.57
C THR A 743 -29.61 -1.42 -21.16
N TYR A 744 -28.70 -0.90 -20.32
CA TYR A 744 -27.60 -0.05 -20.79
C TYR A 744 -26.74 -0.78 -21.83
N PHE A 745 -26.32 -2.00 -21.56
CA PHE A 745 -25.51 -2.80 -22.49
C PHE A 745 -26.27 -3.26 -23.74
N GLU A 746 -27.56 -3.44 -23.65
CA GLU A 746 -28.38 -3.69 -24.83
C GLU A 746 -28.46 -2.46 -25.75
N ARG A 747 -28.44 -1.25 -25.15
CA ARG A 747 -28.52 0.01 -25.88
C ARG A 747 -27.16 0.52 -26.36
N TYR A 748 -26.10 0.10 -25.73
CA TYR A 748 -24.69 0.44 -26.03
C TYR A 748 -23.86 -0.84 -26.20
N PRO A 749 -24.08 -1.64 -27.24
CA PRO A 749 -23.42 -2.94 -27.39
C PRO A 749 -21.90 -2.81 -27.58
N GLY A 750 -21.42 -1.74 -28.23
CA GLY A 750 -19.99 -1.49 -28.40
C GLY A 750 -19.24 -1.32 -27.07
N ILE A 751 -19.89 -0.75 -26.05
CA ILE A 751 -19.30 -0.62 -24.71
C ILE A 751 -19.16 -2.01 -24.07
N LYS A 752 -20.17 -2.87 -24.19
CA LYS A 752 -20.11 -4.24 -23.69
C LYS A 752 -18.97 -5.02 -24.36
N ASP A 753 -18.86 -4.94 -25.66
CA ASP A 753 -17.81 -5.62 -26.43
C ASP A 753 -16.43 -5.13 -26.02
N TYR A 754 -16.26 -3.84 -25.76
CA TYR A 754 -15.02 -3.27 -25.23
C TYR A 754 -14.66 -3.88 -23.87
N MET A 755 -15.62 -3.93 -22.93
CA MET A 755 -15.37 -4.45 -21.58
C MET A 755 -14.95 -5.92 -21.61
N GLU A 756 -15.63 -6.74 -22.41
CA GLU A 756 -15.29 -8.16 -22.55
C GLU A 756 -13.93 -8.36 -23.23
N ARG A 757 -13.62 -7.55 -24.26
CA ARG A 757 -12.34 -7.58 -24.97
C ARG A 757 -11.18 -7.19 -24.06
N VAL A 758 -11.25 -6.06 -23.35
CA VAL A 758 -10.16 -5.56 -22.53
C VAL A 758 -9.83 -6.49 -21.35
N VAL A 759 -10.85 -7.11 -20.75
CA VAL A 759 -10.65 -8.11 -19.69
C VAL A 759 -9.95 -9.36 -20.24
N ARG A 760 -10.36 -9.83 -21.41
CA ARG A 760 -9.70 -10.97 -22.08
C ARG A 760 -8.24 -10.66 -22.41
N GLU A 761 -7.98 -9.49 -23.01
CA GLU A 761 -6.61 -9.03 -23.32
C GLU A 761 -5.77 -8.92 -22.07
N ALA A 762 -6.33 -8.39 -20.97
CA ALA A 762 -5.63 -8.32 -19.68
C ALA A 762 -5.27 -9.70 -19.12
N ARG A 763 -6.15 -10.69 -19.29
CA ARG A 763 -5.87 -12.08 -18.87
C ARG A 763 -4.76 -12.72 -19.70
N ASP A 764 -4.70 -12.43 -20.99
CA ASP A 764 -3.71 -12.99 -21.89
C ASP A 764 -2.34 -12.31 -21.76
N LYS A 765 -2.30 -10.99 -21.58
CA LYS A 765 -1.07 -10.18 -21.57
C LYS A 765 -0.56 -9.87 -20.17
N GLY A 766 -1.42 -9.89 -19.14
CA GLY A 766 -1.10 -9.45 -17.78
C GLY A 766 -1.17 -7.94 -17.56
N TYR A 767 -1.47 -7.15 -18.59
CA TYR A 767 -1.56 -5.68 -18.53
C TYR A 767 -2.62 -5.13 -19.49
N VAL A 768 -2.96 -3.85 -19.32
CA VAL A 768 -3.76 -3.05 -20.25
C VAL A 768 -2.99 -1.81 -20.68
N GLU A 769 -3.38 -1.22 -21.81
CA GLU A 769 -2.71 -0.04 -22.39
C GLU A 769 -3.68 1.10 -22.65
N THR A 770 -3.19 2.33 -22.52
CA THR A 770 -3.88 3.54 -23.01
C THR A 770 -3.74 3.66 -24.54
N LEU A 771 -4.42 4.65 -25.12
CA LEU A 771 -4.25 5.03 -26.55
C LEU A 771 -2.78 5.36 -26.91
N PHE A 772 -1.98 5.76 -25.92
CA PHE A 772 -0.58 6.17 -26.07
C PHE A 772 0.42 5.13 -25.55
N LYS A 773 0.00 3.85 -25.43
CA LYS A 773 0.85 2.73 -25.00
C LYS A 773 1.34 2.79 -23.56
N ARG A 774 0.75 3.63 -22.72
CA ARG A 774 0.99 3.56 -21.28
C ARG A 774 0.44 2.25 -20.75
N ARG A 775 1.29 1.45 -20.11
CA ARG A 775 0.93 0.15 -19.55
C ARG A 775 0.54 0.25 -18.10
N ARG A 776 -0.48 -0.52 -17.75
CA ARG A 776 -0.83 -0.83 -16.37
C ARG A 776 -0.89 -2.33 -16.18
N GLU A 777 -0.03 -2.86 -15.35
CA GLU A 777 -0.02 -4.26 -14.97
C GLU A 777 -1.24 -4.61 -14.13
N ILE A 778 -1.84 -5.78 -14.39
CA ILE A 778 -3.02 -6.29 -13.68
C ILE A 778 -2.71 -7.71 -13.13
N PRO A 779 -1.85 -7.83 -12.11
CA PRO A 779 -1.37 -9.14 -11.66
C PRO A 779 -2.49 -10.03 -11.11
N ASP A 780 -3.55 -9.43 -10.58
CA ASP A 780 -4.67 -10.15 -9.95
C ASP A 780 -5.78 -10.57 -10.95
N ILE A 781 -5.61 -10.36 -12.26
CA ILE A 781 -6.66 -10.59 -13.27
C ILE A 781 -7.10 -12.06 -13.37
N ASN A 782 -6.20 -12.99 -13.07
CA ASN A 782 -6.44 -14.43 -13.08
C ASN A 782 -6.61 -15.02 -11.68
N SER A 783 -6.79 -14.18 -10.64
CA SER A 783 -6.98 -14.62 -9.25
C SER A 783 -8.17 -15.57 -9.10
N ARG A 784 -8.02 -16.65 -8.35
CA ARG A 784 -9.11 -17.58 -8.00
C ARG A 784 -10.12 -16.95 -7.04
N ASN A 785 -9.71 -15.91 -6.30
CA ASN A 785 -10.61 -15.18 -5.41
C ASN A 785 -11.52 -14.25 -6.24
N PHE A 786 -12.83 -14.52 -6.18
CA PHE A 786 -13.84 -13.77 -6.93
C PHE A 786 -13.78 -12.24 -6.69
N ASN A 787 -13.60 -11.81 -5.45
CA ASN A 787 -13.57 -10.39 -5.12
C ASN A 787 -12.30 -9.70 -5.64
N VAL A 788 -11.15 -10.36 -5.50
CA VAL A 788 -9.85 -9.87 -6.01
C VAL A 788 -9.87 -9.80 -7.52
N ARG A 789 -10.31 -10.89 -8.18
CA ARG A 789 -10.46 -10.93 -9.64
C ARG A 789 -11.45 -9.87 -10.14
N GLY A 790 -12.61 -9.73 -9.49
CA GLY A 790 -13.59 -8.71 -9.85
C GLY A 790 -13.08 -7.29 -9.72
N PHE A 791 -12.22 -7.01 -8.73
CA PHE A 791 -11.52 -5.73 -8.64
C PHE A 791 -10.52 -5.53 -9.79
N ALA A 792 -9.73 -6.56 -10.12
CA ALA A 792 -8.78 -6.54 -11.22
C ALA A 792 -9.48 -6.33 -12.59
N GLU A 793 -10.62 -6.99 -12.82
CA GLU A 793 -11.43 -6.79 -14.02
C GLU A 793 -11.92 -5.35 -14.16
N ARG A 794 -12.45 -4.75 -13.08
CA ARG A 794 -12.83 -3.33 -13.06
C ARG A 794 -11.65 -2.41 -13.32
N THR A 795 -10.50 -2.71 -12.74
CA THR A 795 -9.26 -1.97 -12.99
C THR A 795 -8.83 -2.05 -14.46
N ALA A 796 -8.93 -3.22 -15.08
CA ALA A 796 -8.62 -3.42 -16.48
C ALA A 796 -9.55 -2.62 -17.41
N ILE A 797 -10.84 -2.52 -17.07
CA ILE A 797 -11.84 -1.75 -17.84
C ILE A 797 -11.58 -0.24 -17.72
N ASN A 798 -11.34 0.24 -16.51
CA ASN A 798 -11.21 1.68 -16.24
C ASN A 798 -9.88 2.27 -16.70
N SER A 799 -8.77 1.52 -16.54
CA SER A 799 -7.43 2.07 -16.73
C SER A 799 -7.14 2.63 -18.12
N PRO A 800 -7.55 1.99 -19.24
CA PRO A 800 -7.36 2.57 -20.56
C PRO A 800 -8.13 3.87 -20.76
N ILE A 801 -9.33 3.98 -20.19
CA ILE A 801 -10.19 5.17 -20.30
C ILE A 801 -9.58 6.33 -19.49
N GLN A 802 -9.36 6.12 -18.22
CA GLN A 802 -8.84 7.14 -17.32
C GLN A 802 -7.41 7.56 -17.68
N GLY A 803 -6.58 6.59 -18.07
CA GLY A 803 -5.20 6.86 -18.46
C GLY A 803 -5.12 7.62 -19.79
N SER A 804 -5.94 7.27 -20.79
CA SER A 804 -5.98 8.01 -22.05
C SER A 804 -6.49 9.45 -21.86
N ALA A 805 -7.49 9.65 -20.98
CA ALA A 805 -7.96 10.99 -20.64
C ALA A 805 -6.83 11.83 -19.99
N ALA A 806 -6.06 11.25 -19.09
CA ALA A 806 -4.89 11.91 -18.49
C ALA A 806 -3.81 12.23 -19.52
N ASP A 807 -3.52 11.30 -20.45
CA ASP A 807 -2.54 11.49 -21.51
C ASP A 807 -2.97 12.62 -22.47
N ILE A 808 -4.25 12.71 -22.80
CA ILE A 808 -4.79 13.81 -23.65
C ILE A 808 -4.56 15.17 -22.98
N LEU A 809 -4.84 15.28 -21.68
CA LEU A 809 -4.58 16.52 -20.95
C LEU A 809 -3.08 16.88 -20.92
N LYS A 810 -2.21 15.90 -20.75
CA LYS A 810 -0.75 16.10 -20.82
C LYS A 810 -0.30 16.66 -22.17
N ILE A 811 -0.84 16.10 -23.25
CA ILE A 811 -0.58 16.60 -24.61
C ILE A 811 -1.07 18.05 -24.76
N ALA A 812 -2.29 18.35 -24.28
CA ALA A 812 -2.84 19.70 -24.31
C ALA A 812 -1.94 20.69 -23.56
N MET A 813 -1.45 20.31 -22.36
CA MET A 813 -0.52 21.15 -21.57
C MET A 813 0.79 21.42 -22.32
N ILE A 814 1.37 20.41 -22.95
CA ILE A 814 2.60 20.55 -23.73
C ILE A 814 2.39 21.47 -24.94
N HIS A 815 1.31 21.26 -25.69
CA HIS A 815 0.98 22.09 -26.84
C HIS A 815 0.68 23.55 -26.45
N LEU A 816 -0.01 23.72 -25.32
CA LEU A 816 -0.33 25.06 -24.80
C LEU A 816 0.95 25.80 -24.38
N ASP A 817 1.86 25.16 -23.63
CA ASP A 817 3.14 25.75 -23.26
C ASP A 817 3.94 26.19 -24.48
N GLN A 818 4.04 25.35 -25.51
CA GLN A 818 4.69 25.67 -26.77
C GLN A 818 4.00 26.82 -27.53
N ALA A 819 2.68 26.90 -27.49
CA ALA A 819 1.93 27.96 -28.14
C ALA A 819 2.11 29.30 -27.40
N LEU A 820 2.13 29.30 -26.07
CA LEU A 820 2.42 30.47 -25.26
C LEU A 820 3.84 31.02 -25.52
N GLU A 821 4.84 30.12 -25.61
CA GLU A 821 6.21 30.51 -25.93
C GLU A 821 6.33 31.11 -27.35
N ARG A 822 5.76 30.45 -28.37
CA ARG A 822 5.76 30.93 -29.75
C ARG A 822 5.09 32.28 -29.91
N GLY A 823 4.02 32.51 -29.17
CA GLY A 823 3.28 33.76 -29.15
C GLY A 823 3.93 34.85 -28.29
N ALA A 824 5.00 34.53 -27.56
CA ALA A 824 5.66 35.39 -26.57
C ALA A 824 4.67 36.01 -25.56
N TYR A 825 3.65 35.24 -25.17
CA TYR A 825 2.66 35.68 -24.20
C TYR A 825 3.26 35.73 -22.77
N LYS A 826 2.76 36.65 -21.96
CA LYS A 826 3.08 36.77 -20.54
C LYS A 826 2.25 35.83 -19.67
N THR A 827 1.20 35.25 -20.26
CA THR A 827 0.33 34.24 -19.62
C THR A 827 1.14 33.06 -19.11
N LYS A 828 0.81 32.59 -17.91
CA LYS A 828 1.48 31.45 -17.23
C LYS A 828 0.46 30.37 -16.89
N MET A 829 0.74 29.12 -17.18
CA MET A 829 0.05 28.00 -16.54
C MET A 829 0.48 27.91 -15.08
N LEU A 830 -0.47 27.82 -14.16
CA LEU A 830 -0.21 27.78 -12.73
C LEU A 830 -0.58 26.44 -12.07
N LEU A 831 -1.77 25.92 -12.38
CA LEU A 831 -2.28 24.70 -11.76
C LEU A 831 -2.83 23.73 -12.79
N GLN A 832 -2.74 22.46 -12.45
CA GLN A 832 -3.46 21.35 -13.05
C GLN A 832 -4.24 20.62 -11.94
N VAL A 833 -5.56 20.51 -12.09
CA VAL A 833 -6.45 19.90 -11.09
C VAL A 833 -7.49 19.03 -11.78
N HIS A 834 -7.38 17.70 -11.65
CA HIS A 834 -8.22 16.71 -12.34
C HIS A 834 -8.14 16.87 -13.87
N ASP A 835 -9.18 17.38 -14.52
CA ASP A 835 -9.27 17.60 -15.97
C ASP A 835 -9.14 19.10 -16.33
N GLU A 836 -8.75 19.94 -15.34
CA GLU A 836 -8.71 21.40 -15.38
C GLU A 836 -7.26 21.91 -15.46
N ILE A 837 -7.05 22.96 -16.25
CA ILE A 837 -5.83 23.77 -16.29
C ILE A 837 -6.20 25.18 -15.81
N VAL A 838 -5.43 25.76 -14.88
CA VAL A 838 -5.61 27.14 -14.40
C VAL A 838 -4.42 27.99 -14.84
N LEU A 839 -4.71 29.11 -15.49
CA LEU A 839 -3.73 30.06 -16.01
C LEU A 839 -3.89 31.42 -15.34
N GLN A 840 -2.78 32.14 -15.18
CA GLN A 840 -2.79 33.57 -14.93
C GLN A 840 -2.66 34.29 -16.27
N VAL A 841 -3.62 35.15 -16.58
CA VAL A 841 -3.71 35.80 -17.90
C VAL A 841 -3.79 37.32 -17.70
N PRO A 842 -2.83 38.10 -18.24
CA PRO A 842 -2.96 39.55 -18.31
C PRO A 842 -4.23 39.94 -19.08
N SER A 843 -4.90 40.99 -18.60
CA SER A 843 -6.21 41.41 -19.17
C SER A 843 -6.13 41.73 -20.65
N GLU A 844 -4.98 42.26 -21.11
CA GLU A 844 -4.72 42.54 -22.52
C GLU A 844 -4.59 41.29 -23.39
N GLU A 845 -4.21 40.14 -22.83
CA GLU A 845 -4.08 38.88 -23.55
C GLU A 845 -5.34 38.01 -23.49
N LEU A 846 -6.30 38.33 -22.61
CA LEU A 846 -7.39 37.43 -22.26
C LEU A 846 -8.18 36.91 -23.44
N ALA A 847 -8.58 37.75 -24.38
CA ALA A 847 -9.36 37.34 -25.56
C ALA A 847 -8.59 36.36 -26.45
N ALA A 848 -7.29 36.65 -26.69
CA ALA A 848 -6.45 35.79 -27.51
C ALA A 848 -6.13 34.47 -26.80
N ILE A 849 -5.91 34.51 -25.49
CA ILE A 849 -5.59 33.33 -24.68
C ILE A 849 -6.79 32.41 -24.55
N LYS A 850 -8.00 32.90 -24.35
CA LYS A 850 -9.21 32.09 -24.36
C LYS A 850 -9.36 31.29 -25.64
N GLU A 851 -9.23 31.95 -26.80
CA GLU A 851 -9.28 31.26 -28.10
C GLU A 851 -8.15 30.22 -28.24
N LEU A 852 -6.92 30.58 -27.84
CA LEU A 852 -5.75 29.70 -27.91
C LEU A 852 -5.88 28.46 -27.01
N VAL A 853 -6.34 28.63 -25.75
CA VAL A 853 -6.52 27.52 -24.80
C VAL A 853 -7.58 26.58 -25.31
N LYS A 854 -8.73 27.11 -25.73
CA LYS A 854 -9.83 26.32 -26.26
C LYS A 854 -9.41 25.52 -27.49
N GLU A 855 -8.82 26.19 -28.47
CA GLU A 855 -8.33 25.52 -29.70
C GLU A 855 -7.31 24.43 -29.37
N THR A 856 -6.34 24.70 -28.47
CA THR A 856 -5.29 23.76 -28.11
C THR A 856 -5.84 22.55 -27.39
N MET A 857 -6.78 22.73 -26.46
CA MET A 857 -7.39 21.62 -25.74
C MET A 857 -8.30 20.78 -26.64
N GLU A 858 -9.14 21.41 -27.45
CA GLU A 858 -10.08 20.72 -28.34
C GLU A 858 -9.38 20.01 -29.52
N SER A 859 -8.18 20.45 -29.89
CA SER A 859 -7.37 19.86 -30.98
C SER A 859 -6.19 19.02 -30.47
N ALA A 860 -6.10 18.74 -29.17
CA ALA A 860 -4.98 18.00 -28.58
C ALA A 860 -4.76 16.63 -29.24
N ILE A 861 -5.84 15.95 -29.61
CA ILE A 861 -5.85 14.70 -30.37
C ILE A 861 -7.13 14.58 -31.17
N GLU A 862 -7.08 13.86 -32.29
CA GLU A 862 -8.27 13.50 -33.05
C GLU A 862 -8.89 12.20 -32.54
N LEU A 863 -10.14 12.29 -32.03
CA LEU A 863 -10.95 11.17 -31.62
C LEU A 863 -12.14 10.97 -32.57
N ALA A 864 -12.85 9.85 -32.44
CA ALA A 864 -14.12 9.62 -33.17
C ALA A 864 -15.23 10.62 -32.78
N VAL A 865 -15.06 11.34 -31.69
CA VAL A 865 -15.94 12.37 -31.15
C VAL A 865 -15.16 13.65 -30.91
N PRO A 866 -15.80 14.85 -31.00
CA PRO A 866 -15.09 16.09 -30.69
C PRO A 866 -14.69 16.14 -29.21
N LEU A 867 -13.53 16.74 -28.92
CA LEU A 867 -13.19 17.20 -27.58
C LEU A 867 -13.81 18.60 -27.38
N GLU A 868 -14.30 18.85 -26.19
CA GLU A 868 -14.85 20.15 -25.81
C GLU A 868 -14.24 20.59 -24.47
N ALA A 869 -13.88 21.86 -24.39
CA ALA A 869 -13.35 22.50 -23.20
C ALA A 869 -14.22 23.68 -22.79
N ASP A 870 -14.58 23.71 -21.51
CA ASP A 870 -15.34 24.81 -20.91
C ASP A 870 -14.39 25.78 -20.23
N GLU A 871 -14.60 27.09 -20.42
CA GLU A 871 -13.71 28.13 -19.91
C GLU A 871 -14.48 29.09 -19.00
N ASN A 872 -13.87 29.44 -17.89
CA ASN A 872 -14.35 30.47 -16.98
C ASN A 872 -13.18 31.33 -16.50
N GLU A 873 -13.44 32.63 -16.27
CA GLU A 873 -12.45 33.58 -15.77
C GLU A 873 -12.95 34.31 -14.51
N GLY A 874 -12.01 34.75 -13.69
CA GLY A 874 -12.33 35.51 -12.47
C GLY A 874 -11.09 36.12 -11.83
N LYS A 875 -11.35 36.99 -10.83
CA LYS A 875 -10.28 37.57 -10.01
C LYS A 875 -9.78 36.58 -8.94
N THR A 876 -10.52 35.53 -8.72
CA THR A 876 -10.15 34.42 -7.82
C THR A 876 -10.37 33.08 -8.51
N TRP A 877 -9.74 32.04 -8.04
CA TRP A 877 -10.01 30.69 -8.55
C TRP A 877 -11.46 30.24 -8.25
N TYR A 878 -12.10 30.83 -7.21
CA TYR A 878 -13.51 30.58 -6.93
C TYR A 878 -14.42 31.10 -8.06
N GLU A 879 -14.13 32.30 -8.54
CA GLU A 879 -14.91 32.94 -9.63
C GLU A 879 -14.64 32.31 -10.99
N ALA A 880 -13.44 31.77 -11.19
CA ALA A 880 -13.02 31.12 -12.42
C ALA A 880 -13.56 29.68 -12.57
N LYS A 881 -14.50 29.26 -11.71
CA LYS A 881 -15.06 27.90 -11.79
C LYS A 881 -16.57 27.83 -11.76
#